data_720f1d0142873305fe2154bc53ee7a43
#
_entry.id   720f1d0142873305fe2154bc53ee7a43
#
_cell.length_a   1.000
_cell.length_b   1.000
_cell.length_c   1.000
_cell.angle_alpha   90.00
_cell.angle_beta   90.00
_cell.angle_gamma   90.00
#
_symmetry.space_group_name_H-M   'P 1'
#
loop_
_entity.id
_entity.type
_entity.pdbx_description
1 polymer ?
#
loop_
_entity_poly.entity_id
_entity_poly.type
_entity_poly.pdbx_seq_one_letter_code
_entity_poly.pdbx_strand_id
1 'polypeptide(L)'
;MTLRKYIGEKISGFFSESKFRTSDYQAALYRYTGKVRFINEMTSEARAEKYWKIALGAVILIAVLSFYFFSYALKTFPFTEGWGEYYVELMKQGLMPYRDFYYYLPPVNLFFDYVLWSISGGFFAVYRILRVLERLLMLTVLYVGLCRFFNPKYVLIACIFGGIIGAGNTYDLLGDYNQTEQFLLILICLTATFFPMAKTQGKKYLILGIDGCFLGVLFMLKQSSCAAAAILYFIFLAIYCIFKRDKKFPFYILFTGCGFMVTAVPVLVWLAANGALIPFFEQVFGAVGAKGGLFTVLFSSILSAFLGGEYTGTTDFILFCAFVLLFWVVPKLRAERSNLLYAYMFLALASAYTIFWGLGSQIQLFGDIASSSGVLPVMFWAAVPAVLVLAFKKRRAIIGRPVESHTLNSLEIVVFLVFLLVSLILVLINYGQFAVSVYETLEVVNILDILFWIIYYGAFAWVVFVIAVRAVRGVWVLSLEKFVLLVGALAALYAVTMASGAGNGALRAVYVALPVLFLLLIESKPFHSHVAKSFLCLLLVIACVLSFTQKMENTYEWWGWDDEPIYTKTETVEIDALRGFKFSEKEKNLYEQSVKLIENNITDEETLWTFPYNPIFKLLTGHTELVGFVPVYFFDVCADSYATAEVALLDADLPDMIIWCDLGVDCWNTHENLFREGGRVGQRDIQRWFVDIKDEHYELVGQVENLFFYRLKDGTDPAYTYFQDPTRVNVTALPENCK
;
A
#
# COMPACT_ATOMS: atom_id res chain seq x y z
N MET A 1 28.99 -26.96 39.21
CA MET A 1 29.04 -27.40 37.82
C MET A 1 28.41 -26.28 36.94
N THR A 2 29.20 -25.54 36.21
CA THR A 2 28.72 -24.34 35.52
C THR A 2 27.86 -24.73 34.32
N LEU A 3 26.79 -23.99 34.03
CA LEU A 3 25.86 -24.14 32.90
C LEU A 3 26.60 -24.41 31.57
N ARG A 4 27.81 -23.89 31.44
CA ARG A 4 28.71 -24.09 30.28
C ARG A 4 29.17 -25.56 30.14
N LYS A 5 29.41 -26.29 31.27
CA LYS A 5 29.83 -27.70 31.27
C LYS A 5 28.65 -28.61 30.97
N TYR A 6 27.48 -28.31 31.53
CA TYR A 6 26.23 -29.04 31.29
C TYR A 6 25.75 -28.94 29.83
N ILE A 7 25.81 -27.73 29.22
CA ILE A 7 25.47 -27.52 27.80
C ILE A 7 26.49 -28.19 26.89
N GLY A 8 27.81 -28.15 27.25
CA GLY A 8 28.85 -28.79 26.46
C GLY A 8 28.73 -30.33 26.45
N GLU A 9 28.40 -30.95 27.56
CA GLU A 9 28.26 -32.41 27.68
C GLU A 9 26.98 -32.93 26.99
N LYS A 10 25.86 -32.22 27.03
CA LYS A 10 24.66 -32.59 26.30
C LYS A 10 24.77 -32.39 24.79
N ILE A 11 25.51 -31.40 24.35
CA ILE A 11 25.75 -31.12 22.93
C ILE A 11 26.72 -32.12 22.32
N SER A 12 27.80 -32.51 23.04
CA SER A 12 28.75 -33.52 22.57
C SER A 12 28.13 -34.91 22.41
N GLY A 13 27.21 -35.30 23.31
CA GLY A 13 26.46 -36.55 23.19
C GLY A 13 25.48 -36.62 22.03
N PHE A 14 24.95 -35.50 21.61
CA PHE A 14 24.01 -35.44 20.49
C PHE A 14 24.69 -35.45 19.11
N PHE A 15 25.99 -35.11 19.04
CA PHE A 15 26.76 -34.98 17.79
C PHE A 15 27.78 -36.09 17.57
N SER A 16 27.91 -37.04 18.49
CA SER A 16 28.80 -38.20 18.31
C SER A 16 28.35 -39.14 17.18
N GLU A 17 27.09 -39.05 16.74
CA GLU A 17 26.54 -39.88 15.67
C GLU A 17 26.46 -39.19 14.28
N SER A 18 26.81 -37.91 14.15
CA SER A 18 26.82 -37.22 12.86
C SER A 18 28.19 -36.68 12.51
N LYS A 19 28.73 -37.05 11.33
CA LYS A 19 30.01 -36.61 10.75
C LYS A 19 30.08 -35.11 10.44
N PHE A 20 29.71 -34.23 11.39
CA PHE A 20 29.86 -32.78 11.25
C PHE A 20 31.07 -32.30 12.02
N ARG A 21 31.97 -31.57 11.34
CA ARG A 21 33.17 -31.03 11.97
C ARG A 21 32.78 -30.02 13.05
N THR A 22 33.19 -30.29 14.28
CA THR A 22 32.97 -29.50 15.50
C THR A 22 33.48 -28.05 15.41
N SER A 23 34.41 -27.73 14.50
CA SER A 23 34.99 -26.42 14.31
C SER A 23 33.98 -25.35 13.80
N ASP A 24 33.07 -25.71 12.89
CA ASP A 24 32.15 -24.76 12.29
C ASP A 24 30.98 -24.42 13.22
N TYR A 25 30.59 -25.38 14.06
CA TYR A 25 29.55 -25.17 15.05
C TYR A 25 30.07 -24.33 16.24
N GLN A 26 31.30 -24.59 16.71
CA GLN A 26 31.93 -23.76 17.74
C GLN A 26 32.14 -22.34 17.27
N ALA A 27 32.52 -22.12 16.00
CA ALA A 27 32.62 -20.77 15.42
C ALA A 27 31.28 -20.07 15.30
N ALA A 28 30.21 -20.79 14.96
CA ALA A 28 28.85 -20.24 14.91
C ALA A 28 28.28 -19.94 16.30
N LEU A 29 28.53 -20.83 17.28
CA LEU A 29 28.14 -20.65 18.69
C LEU A 29 28.92 -19.49 19.32
N TYR A 30 30.21 -19.37 19.01
CA TYR A 30 31.07 -18.28 19.49
C TYR A 30 30.65 -16.93 18.94
N ARG A 31 30.26 -16.88 17.66
CA ARG A 31 29.70 -15.66 17.05
C ARG A 31 28.32 -15.31 17.64
N TYR A 32 27.48 -16.28 17.94
CA TYR A 32 26.16 -16.06 18.52
C TYR A 32 26.23 -15.64 19.98
N THR A 33 27.01 -16.38 20.79
CA THR A 33 27.23 -16.06 22.22
C THR A 33 28.07 -14.80 22.39
N GLY A 34 29.04 -14.55 21.51
CA GLY A 34 29.81 -13.31 21.46
C GLY A 34 28.97 -12.08 21.15
N LYS A 35 28.01 -12.17 20.19
CA LYS A 35 27.09 -11.07 19.93
C LYS A 35 26.13 -10.79 21.09
N VAL A 36 25.59 -11.83 21.71
CA VAL A 36 24.68 -11.66 22.87
C VAL A 36 25.43 -11.11 24.09
N ARG A 37 26.67 -11.57 24.32
CA ARG A 37 27.54 -11.07 25.37
C ARG A 37 27.97 -9.62 25.10
N PHE A 38 28.30 -9.30 23.86
CA PHE A 38 28.68 -7.95 23.43
C PHE A 38 27.59 -6.90 23.69
N ILE A 39 26.31 -7.26 23.52
CA ILE A 39 25.16 -6.35 23.80
C ILE A 39 25.00 -6.14 25.33
N ASN A 40 25.25 -7.15 26.14
CA ASN A 40 25.14 -7.05 27.62
C ASN A 40 26.36 -6.39 28.29
N GLU A 41 27.52 -6.38 27.62
CA GLU A 41 28.76 -5.83 28.13
C GLU A 41 29.17 -4.50 27.44
N MET A 42 28.27 -3.87 26.68
CA MET A 42 28.54 -2.52 26.16
C MET A 42 28.79 -1.56 27.31
N THR A 43 29.96 -0.91 27.32
CA THR A 43 30.24 0.20 28.23
C THR A 43 29.20 1.29 28.12
N SER A 44 29.04 2.11 29.15
CA SER A 44 28.13 3.28 29.10
C SER A 44 28.46 4.18 27.94
N GLU A 45 29.72 4.35 27.59
CA GLU A 45 30.21 5.13 26.45
C GLU A 45 29.78 4.53 25.10
N ALA A 46 29.91 3.25 24.88
CA ALA A 46 29.50 2.59 23.65
C ALA A 46 27.96 2.62 23.46
N ARG A 47 27.21 2.60 24.55
CA ARG A 47 25.76 2.80 24.53
C ARG A 47 25.41 4.25 24.13
N ALA A 48 26.05 5.23 24.75
CA ALA A 48 25.88 6.64 24.45
C ALA A 48 26.21 6.93 22.98
N GLU A 49 27.32 6.37 22.47
CA GLU A 49 27.70 6.50 21.06
C GLU A 49 26.65 5.89 20.10
N LYS A 50 26.10 4.73 20.46
CA LYS A 50 25.02 4.13 19.65
C LYS A 50 23.78 5.01 19.63
N TYR A 51 23.33 5.51 20.77
CA TYR A 51 22.15 6.40 20.83
C TYR A 51 22.40 7.72 20.10
N TRP A 52 23.60 8.28 20.20
CA TRP A 52 23.98 9.46 19.45
C TRP A 52 23.91 9.22 17.94
N LYS A 53 24.42 8.10 17.44
CA LYS A 53 24.31 7.73 16.01
C LYS A 53 22.87 7.57 15.55
N ILE A 54 22.01 7.01 16.39
CA ILE A 54 20.56 6.90 16.10
C ILE A 54 19.93 8.29 16.07
N ALA A 55 20.20 9.15 17.04
CA ALA A 55 19.66 10.50 17.08
C ALA A 55 20.09 11.33 15.87
N LEU A 56 21.39 11.31 15.55
CA LEU A 56 21.92 11.99 14.36
C LEU A 56 21.30 11.45 13.07
N GLY A 57 21.16 10.13 12.95
CA GLY A 57 20.49 9.52 11.80
C GLY A 57 19.02 9.92 11.69
N ALA A 58 18.29 10.05 12.80
CA ALA A 58 16.91 10.54 12.79
C ALA A 58 16.83 12.00 12.31
N VAL A 59 17.76 12.85 12.74
CA VAL A 59 17.83 14.25 12.25
C VAL A 59 18.10 14.30 10.76
N ILE A 60 19.05 13.50 10.27
CA ILE A 60 19.35 13.42 8.83
C ILE A 60 18.13 12.89 8.05
N LEU A 61 17.47 11.85 8.54
CA LEU A 61 16.26 11.30 7.93
C LEU A 61 15.18 12.37 7.78
N ILE A 62 14.88 13.05 8.90
CA ILE A 62 13.88 14.12 8.92
C ILE A 62 14.27 15.24 7.95
N ALA A 63 15.52 15.69 7.96
CA ALA A 63 15.98 16.76 7.08
C ALA A 63 15.84 16.40 5.58
N VAL A 64 16.32 15.21 5.19
CA VAL A 64 16.26 14.75 3.79
C VAL A 64 14.82 14.54 3.33
N LEU A 65 14.01 13.87 4.13
CA LEU A 65 12.63 13.60 3.75
C LEU A 65 11.72 14.84 3.87
N SER A 66 12.00 15.77 4.79
CA SER A 66 11.32 17.06 4.80
C SER A 66 11.60 17.83 3.52
N PHE A 67 12.86 17.92 3.10
CA PHE A 67 13.20 18.57 1.83
C PHE A 67 12.43 17.94 0.66
N TYR A 68 12.37 16.62 0.60
CA TYR A 68 11.67 15.91 -0.45
C TYR A 68 10.14 16.14 -0.39
N PHE A 69 9.50 15.91 0.75
CA PHE A 69 8.04 16.04 0.86
C PHE A 69 7.57 17.49 0.68
N PHE A 70 8.26 18.46 1.26
CA PHE A 70 7.92 19.87 1.07
C PHE A 70 8.21 20.41 -0.32
N SER A 71 9.01 19.70 -1.15
CA SER A 71 9.22 20.11 -2.54
C SER A 71 7.94 20.09 -3.37
N TYR A 72 6.96 19.24 -3.00
CA TYR A 72 5.70 19.09 -3.71
C TYR A 72 4.44 19.26 -2.84
N ALA A 73 4.52 19.13 -1.52
CA ALA A 73 3.36 19.12 -0.64
C ALA A 73 2.45 20.34 -0.79
N LEU A 74 3.03 21.53 -0.98
CA LEU A 74 2.28 22.78 -1.15
C LEU A 74 2.16 23.17 -2.65
N LYS A 75 2.34 22.22 -3.54
CA LYS A 75 2.17 22.36 -4.98
C LYS A 75 1.19 21.31 -5.56
N THR A 76 0.67 20.43 -4.73
CA THR A 76 -0.32 19.42 -5.11
C THR A 76 -1.62 19.76 -4.41
N PHE A 77 -2.63 20.15 -5.20
CA PHE A 77 -3.95 20.46 -4.69
C PHE A 77 -4.98 20.17 -5.79
N PRO A 78 -5.40 18.91 -5.96
CA PRO A 78 -6.41 18.55 -6.95
C PRO A 78 -7.82 18.96 -6.49
N PHE A 79 -8.74 19.17 -7.41
CA PHE A 79 -10.13 19.49 -7.05
C PHE A 79 -10.89 18.27 -6.47
N THR A 80 -10.25 17.11 -6.41
CA THR A 80 -10.69 15.95 -5.63
C THR A 80 -10.33 16.05 -4.14
N GLU A 81 -9.60 17.10 -3.74
CA GLU A 81 -9.30 17.39 -2.34
C GLU A 81 -10.56 17.82 -1.60
N GLY A 82 -10.52 17.77 -0.28
CA GLY A 82 -11.59 18.30 0.55
C GLY A 82 -12.64 17.28 0.99
N TRP A 83 -12.52 16.00 0.61
CA TRP A 83 -13.49 14.98 1.03
C TRP A 83 -13.52 14.80 2.54
N GLY A 84 -12.35 14.56 3.15
CA GLY A 84 -12.23 14.39 4.59
C GLY A 84 -12.67 15.62 5.35
N GLU A 85 -12.25 16.78 4.88
CA GLU A 85 -12.54 18.09 5.47
C GLU A 85 -14.03 18.42 5.36
N TYR A 86 -14.70 18.07 4.27
CA TYR A 86 -16.14 18.28 4.13
C TYR A 86 -16.94 17.39 5.08
N TYR A 87 -16.58 16.12 5.23
CA TYR A 87 -17.19 15.27 6.25
C TYR A 87 -16.99 15.84 7.68
N VAL A 88 -15.84 16.43 7.95
CA VAL A 88 -15.57 17.09 9.24
C VAL A 88 -16.44 18.32 9.42
N GLU A 89 -16.62 19.15 8.39
CA GLU A 89 -17.52 20.32 8.48
C GLU A 89 -18.96 19.90 8.76
N LEU A 90 -19.47 18.84 8.13
CA LEU A 90 -20.79 18.28 8.46
C LEU A 90 -20.87 17.86 9.94
N MET A 91 -19.82 17.23 10.49
CA MET A 91 -19.78 16.89 11.92
C MET A 91 -19.73 18.12 12.81
N LYS A 92 -19.05 19.20 12.42
CA LYS A 92 -19.04 20.48 13.17
C LYS A 92 -20.40 21.16 13.20
N GLN A 93 -21.22 20.95 12.15
CA GLN A 93 -22.62 21.36 12.10
C GLN A 93 -23.53 20.50 13.00
N GLY A 94 -23.00 19.45 13.62
CA GLY A 94 -23.73 18.57 14.53
C GLY A 94 -24.33 17.35 13.85
N LEU A 95 -24.07 17.13 12.57
CA LEU A 95 -24.54 15.97 11.83
C LEU A 95 -23.72 14.73 12.24
N MET A 96 -24.42 13.62 12.39
CA MET A 96 -23.84 12.34 12.82
C MET A 96 -23.55 11.45 11.60
N PRO A 97 -22.29 11.02 11.38
CA PRO A 97 -21.97 10.11 10.28
C PRO A 97 -22.81 8.83 10.36
N TYR A 98 -23.13 8.28 9.23
CA TYR A 98 -24.01 7.13 8.96
C TYR A 98 -25.50 7.40 9.22
N ARG A 99 -25.86 8.17 10.22
CA ARG A 99 -27.25 8.50 10.55
C ARG A 99 -27.78 9.65 9.69
N ASP A 100 -27.01 10.75 9.64
CA ASP A 100 -27.45 12.00 9.01
C ASP A 100 -26.81 12.22 7.64
N PHE A 101 -25.70 11.54 7.36
CA PHE A 101 -25.04 11.50 6.06
C PHE A 101 -24.31 10.18 5.82
N TYR A 102 -24.18 9.80 4.55
CA TYR A 102 -23.48 8.60 4.12
C TYR A 102 -21.98 8.70 4.35
N TYR A 103 -21.38 7.65 4.95
CA TYR A 103 -19.94 7.52 5.08
C TYR A 103 -19.48 6.07 4.91
N TYR A 104 -18.52 5.82 4.01
CA TYR A 104 -18.15 4.48 3.55
C TYR A 104 -17.03 3.78 4.36
N LEU A 105 -16.34 4.50 5.24
CA LEU A 105 -15.25 3.97 6.08
C LEU A 105 -15.64 3.94 7.56
N PRO A 106 -14.95 3.16 8.39
CA PRO A 106 -15.10 3.28 9.85
C PRO A 106 -14.62 4.65 10.38
N PRO A 107 -15.12 5.11 11.55
CA PRO A 107 -15.11 6.53 11.90
C PRO A 107 -13.78 7.08 12.47
N VAL A 108 -12.77 6.23 12.73
CA VAL A 108 -11.52 6.70 13.36
C VAL A 108 -10.78 7.69 12.46
N ASN A 109 -10.87 7.53 11.13
CA ASN A 109 -10.28 8.54 10.24
C ASN A 109 -10.96 9.91 10.40
N LEU A 110 -12.30 9.93 10.46
CA LEU A 110 -13.03 11.19 10.69
C LEU A 110 -12.63 11.86 12.00
N PHE A 111 -12.43 11.10 13.09
CA PHE A 111 -11.97 11.68 14.36
C PHE A 111 -10.58 12.27 14.24
N PHE A 112 -9.69 11.58 13.49
CA PHE A 112 -8.34 12.07 13.27
C PHE A 112 -8.35 13.34 12.43
N ASP A 113 -9.08 13.34 11.31
CA ASP A 113 -9.25 14.50 10.45
C ASP A 113 -9.93 15.66 11.19
N TYR A 114 -10.94 15.37 12.02
CA TYR A 114 -11.58 16.38 12.85
C TYR A 114 -10.58 17.14 13.73
N VAL A 115 -9.66 16.39 14.37
CA VAL A 115 -8.62 17.01 15.21
C VAL A 115 -7.67 17.85 14.37
N LEU A 116 -7.15 17.30 13.27
CA LEU A 116 -6.17 17.99 12.43
C LEU A 116 -6.78 19.21 11.73
N TRP A 117 -8.00 19.08 11.19
CA TRP A 117 -8.72 20.17 10.55
C TRP A 117 -9.09 21.29 11.53
N SER A 118 -9.48 20.92 12.75
CA SER A 118 -9.72 21.91 13.81
C SER A 118 -8.44 22.66 14.21
N ILE A 119 -7.28 21.98 14.28
CA ILE A 119 -5.99 22.61 14.54
C ILE A 119 -5.59 23.53 13.37
N SER A 120 -5.89 23.14 12.14
CA SER A 120 -5.56 23.95 10.96
C SER A 120 -6.36 25.25 10.86
N GLY A 121 -7.46 25.36 11.57
CA GLY A 121 -8.35 26.53 11.50
C GLY A 121 -9.02 26.72 10.15
N GLY A 122 -9.19 25.64 9.37
CA GLY A 122 -9.76 25.68 8.02
C GLY A 122 -8.75 25.99 6.89
N PHE A 123 -7.45 26.10 7.22
CA PHE A 123 -6.41 26.34 6.22
C PHE A 123 -5.83 25.04 5.72
N PHE A 124 -6.04 24.73 4.45
CA PHE A 124 -5.54 23.51 3.81
C PHE A 124 -4.01 23.37 3.87
N ALA A 125 -3.25 24.47 3.74
CA ALA A 125 -1.78 24.43 3.82
C ALA A 125 -1.32 23.97 5.21
N VAL A 126 -1.96 24.41 6.29
CA VAL A 126 -1.64 23.99 7.66
C VAL A 126 -2.00 22.51 7.84
N TYR A 127 -3.18 22.09 7.38
CA TYR A 127 -3.59 20.70 7.41
C TYR A 127 -2.58 19.82 6.66
N ARG A 128 -2.16 20.21 5.46
CA ARG A 128 -1.14 19.52 4.66
C ARG A 128 0.21 19.41 5.38
N ILE A 129 0.65 20.47 6.05
CA ILE A 129 1.87 20.47 6.87
C ILE A 129 1.75 19.45 8.01
N LEU A 130 0.62 19.39 8.71
CA LEU A 130 0.39 18.41 9.78
C LEU A 130 0.47 16.97 9.26
N ARG A 131 -0.06 16.72 8.06
CA ARG A 131 0.02 15.42 7.40
C ARG A 131 1.45 15.05 6.97
N VAL A 132 2.24 16.01 6.50
CA VAL A 132 3.68 15.79 6.24
C VAL A 132 4.41 15.44 7.54
N LEU A 133 4.09 16.11 8.66
CA LEU A 133 4.68 15.80 9.96
C LEU A 133 4.30 14.40 10.45
N GLU A 134 3.07 13.95 10.23
CA GLU A 134 2.66 12.57 10.49
C GLU A 134 3.52 11.57 9.70
N ARG A 135 3.75 11.81 8.40
CA ARG A 135 4.60 10.95 7.55
C ARG A 135 6.05 10.91 8.02
N LEU A 136 6.60 12.05 8.40
CA LEU A 136 7.95 12.12 8.97
C LEU A 136 8.04 11.38 10.31
N LEU A 137 7.02 11.50 11.17
CA LEU A 137 6.94 10.76 12.43
C LEU A 137 6.87 9.25 12.16
N MET A 138 6.02 8.81 11.24
CA MET A 138 5.89 7.42 10.82
C MET A 138 7.23 6.81 10.43
N LEU A 139 7.97 7.47 9.52
CA LEU A 139 9.26 6.98 9.02
C LEU A 139 10.36 7.08 10.11
N THR A 140 10.28 8.06 11.00
CA THR A 140 11.20 8.17 12.14
C THR A 140 10.97 7.04 13.15
N VAL A 141 9.72 6.70 13.45
CA VAL A 141 9.37 5.57 14.33
C VAL A 141 9.87 4.26 13.72
N LEU A 142 9.69 4.07 12.42
CA LEU A 142 10.23 2.90 11.72
C LEU A 142 11.76 2.85 11.81
N TYR A 143 12.44 3.97 11.55
CA TYR A 143 13.90 4.07 11.65
C TYR A 143 14.41 3.69 13.05
N VAL A 144 13.87 4.31 14.08
CA VAL A 144 14.28 4.04 15.47
C VAL A 144 14.00 2.59 15.86
N GLY A 145 12.84 2.05 15.47
CA GLY A 145 12.46 0.67 15.72
C GLY A 145 13.41 -0.34 15.07
N LEU A 146 13.76 -0.13 13.81
CA LEU A 146 14.68 -1.00 13.06
C LEU A 146 16.14 -0.92 13.55
N CYS A 147 16.58 0.23 14.11
CA CYS A 147 17.91 0.40 14.70
C CYS A 147 18.18 -0.55 15.88
N ARG A 148 17.15 -1.23 16.41
CA ARG A 148 17.32 -2.28 17.44
C ARG A 148 17.93 -3.55 16.87
N PHE A 149 17.62 -3.86 15.61
CA PHE A 149 17.94 -5.13 14.97
C PHE A 149 19.06 -5.00 13.95
N PHE A 150 19.28 -3.80 13.42
CA PHE A 150 20.20 -3.54 12.32
C PHE A 150 21.14 -2.37 12.61
N ASN A 151 22.19 -2.23 11.79
CA ASN A 151 23.12 -1.11 11.91
C ASN A 151 22.44 0.21 11.51
N PRO A 152 22.47 1.26 12.36
CA PRO A 152 21.79 2.53 12.10
C PRO A 152 22.10 3.17 10.73
N LYS A 153 23.33 3.02 10.22
CA LYS A 153 23.71 3.52 8.89
C LYS A 153 22.87 2.90 7.76
N TYR A 154 22.71 1.57 7.80
CA TYR A 154 21.92 0.91 6.75
C TYR A 154 20.41 1.13 6.94
N VAL A 155 19.97 1.27 8.19
CA VAL A 155 18.58 1.63 8.50
C VAL A 155 18.25 3.01 7.96
N LEU A 156 19.14 3.98 8.12
CA LEU A 156 18.97 5.33 7.58
C LEU A 156 18.79 5.29 6.06
N ILE A 157 19.68 4.62 5.36
CA ILE A 157 19.63 4.47 3.90
C ILE A 157 18.31 3.78 3.49
N ALA A 158 17.94 2.71 4.17
CA ALA A 158 16.74 1.95 3.89
C ALA A 158 15.46 2.79 4.06
N CYS A 159 15.39 3.58 5.14
CA CYS A 159 14.22 4.43 5.40
C CYS A 159 14.15 5.63 4.45
N ILE A 160 15.27 6.19 4.00
CA ILE A 160 15.29 7.22 2.95
C ILE A 160 14.77 6.63 1.64
N PHE A 161 15.27 5.46 1.21
CA PHE A 161 14.79 4.79 0.01
C PHE A 161 13.30 4.45 0.11
N GLY A 162 12.86 3.86 1.23
CA GLY A 162 11.45 3.55 1.46
C GLY A 162 10.58 4.82 1.43
N GLY A 163 11.06 5.92 2.01
CA GLY A 163 10.36 7.19 2.04
C GLY A 163 10.18 7.83 0.66
N ILE A 164 11.21 7.81 -0.17
CA ILE A 164 11.17 8.39 -1.52
C ILE A 164 10.39 7.49 -2.49
N ILE A 165 10.70 6.18 -2.52
CA ILE A 165 10.07 5.24 -3.46
C ILE A 165 8.59 5.04 -3.12
N GLY A 166 8.24 4.93 -1.84
CA GLY A 166 6.85 4.79 -1.41
C GLY A 166 5.98 5.99 -1.77
N ALA A 167 6.58 7.19 -1.85
CA ALA A 167 5.90 8.40 -2.30
C ALA A 167 5.81 8.53 -3.84
N GLY A 168 6.47 7.67 -4.59
CA GLY A 168 6.41 7.66 -6.07
C GLY A 168 5.04 7.27 -6.63
N ASN A 169 4.11 6.84 -5.79
CA ASN A 169 2.73 6.58 -6.16
C ASN A 169 2.02 7.85 -6.65
N THR A 170 1.42 7.82 -7.85
CA THR A 170 0.63 8.92 -8.39
C THR A 170 -0.72 9.11 -7.70
N TYR A 171 -1.24 8.08 -7.02
CA TYR A 171 -2.47 8.14 -6.22
C TYR A 171 -2.23 8.51 -4.75
N ASP A 172 -1.01 8.91 -4.38
CA ASP A 172 -0.65 9.26 -3.01
C ASP A 172 -0.84 10.76 -2.74
N LEU A 173 -2.02 11.13 -2.27
CA LEU A 173 -2.23 12.42 -1.63
C LEU A 173 -1.57 12.42 -0.24
N LEU A 174 -0.80 13.48 0.04
CA LEU A 174 -0.27 13.72 1.36
C LEU A 174 -1.43 14.02 2.32
N GLY A 175 -1.81 13.02 3.11
CA GLY A 175 -2.79 13.25 4.16
C GLY A 175 -4.09 12.49 4.07
N ASP A 176 -4.18 11.46 3.25
CA ASP A 176 -5.34 10.58 3.26
C ASP A 176 -5.28 9.52 4.38
N TYR A 177 -6.39 8.82 4.62
CA TYR A 177 -6.49 7.74 5.60
C TYR A 177 -5.51 6.57 5.36
N ASN A 178 -5.01 6.42 4.15
CA ASN A 178 -4.04 5.38 3.82
C ASN A 178 -2.68 5.65 4.44
N GLN A 179 -2.32 6.90 4.68
CA GLN A 179 -1.10 7.26 5.41
C GLN A 179 -1.16 6.80 6.87
N THR A 180 -2.27 7.08 7.56
CA THR A 180 -2.51 6.66 8.95
C THR A 180 -2.58 5.13 9.05
N GLU A 181 -3.14 4.46 8.04
CA GLU A 181 -3.11 3.00 7.89
C GLU A 181 -1.66 2.47 7.95
N GLN A 182 -0.76 3.02 7.14
CA GLN A 182 0.64 2.59 7.11
C GLN A 182 1.33 2.83 8.44
N PHE A 183 1.01 3.91 9.14
CA PHE A 183 1.56 4.17 10.46
C PHE A 183 1.14 3.11 11.47
N LEU A 184 -0.13 2.72 11.50
CA LEU A 184 -0.61 1.63 12.37
C LEU A 184 0.03 0.29 12.02
N LEU A 185 0.21 -0.04 10.76
CA LEU A 185 0.90 -1.25 10.32
C LEU A 185 2.36 -1.28 10.78
N ILE A 186 3.06 -0.14 10.77
CA ILE A 186 4.41 -0.01 11.35
C ILE A 186 4.37 -0.28 12.86
N LEU A 187 3.44 0.30 13.59
CA LEU A 187 3.32 0.10 15.04
C LEU A 187 3.06 -1.36 15.38
N ILE A 188 2.13 -2.04 14.68
CA ILE A 188 1.86 -3.46 14.84
C ILE A 188 3.12 -4.29 14.53
N CYS A 189 3.79 -4.01 13.41
CA CYS A 189 5.00 -4.73 13.00
C CYS A 189 6.12 -4.60 14.06
N LEU A 190 6.36 -3.40 14.56
CA LEU A 190 7.43 -3.16 15.55
C LEU A 190 7.07 -3.72 16.93
N THR A 191 5.83 -3.56 17.40
CA THR A 191 5.41 -4.09 18.71
C THR A 191 5.40 -5.60 18.72
N ALA A 192 4.94 -6.25 17.65
CA ALA A 192 4.97 -7.71 17.52
C ALA A 192 6.38 -8.30 17.64
N THR A 193 7.45 -7.54 17.31
CA THR A 193 8.83 -8.03 17.51
C THR A 193 9.19 -8.25 18.96
N PHE A 194 8.51 -7.62 19.91
CA PHE A 194 8.75 -7.82 21.34
C PHE A 194 8.18 -9.14 21.86
N PHE A 195 7.18 -9.72 21.16
CA PHE A 195 6.55 -10.97 21.58
C PHE A 195 7.54 -12.14 21.69
N PRO A 196 8.35 -12.47 20.68
CA PRO A 196 9.36 -13.54 20.82
C PRO A 196 10.47 -13.19 21.80
N MET A 197 10.72 -11.91 22.08
CA MET A 197 11.73 -11.45 23.03
C MET A 197 11.26 -11.48 24.50
N ALA A 198 9.95 -11.55 24.73
CA ALA A 198 9.38 -11.52 26.08
C ALA A 198 9.76 -12.75 26.89
N LYS A 199 10.41 -12.50 28.03
CA LYS A 199 10.91 -13.56 28.94
C LYS A 199 9.82 -14.18 29.82
N THR A 200 8.76 -13.43 30.10
CA THR A 200 7.66 -13.87 30.96
C THR A 200 6.36 -13.93 30.19
N GLN A 201 5.47 -14.83 30.59
CA GLN A 201 4.17 -15.00 29.94
C GLN A 201 3.30 -13.73 30.07
N GLY A 202 3.32 -13.06 31.22
CA GLY A 202 2.59 -11.80 31.42
C GLY A 202 3.03 -10.71 30.44
N LYS A 203 4.34 -10.58 30.14
CA LYS A 203 4.83 -9.65 29.11
C LYS A 203 4.35 -10.02 27.71
N LYS A 204 4.26 -11.33 27.39
CA LYS A 204 3.68 -11.77 26.11
C LYS A 204 2.21 -11.35 26.00
N TYR A 205 1.41 -11.58 27.03
CA TYR A 205 0.01 -11.17 27.05
C TYR A 205 -0.17 -9.65 26.93
N LEU A 206 0.69 -8.87 27.60
CA LEU A 206 0.67 -7.41 27.48
C LEU A 206 0.95 -6.95 26.03
N ILE A 207 1.97 -7.53 25.39
CA ILE A 207 2.32 -7.20 24.01
C ILE A 207 1.16 -7.56 23.08
N LEU A 208 0.56 -8.75 23.23
CA LEU A 208 -0.59 -9.15 22.45
C LEU A 208 -1.81 -8.22 22.65
N GLY A 209 -2.01 -7.75 23.89
CA GLY A 209 -3.04 -6.75 24.17
C GLY A 209 -2.77 -5.41 23.46
N ILE A 210 -1.52 -4.94 23.45
CA ILE A 210 -1.12 -3.72 22.74
C ILE A 210 -1.30 -3.89 21.21
N ASP A 211 -0.84 -5.01 20.64
CA ASP A 211 -1.05 -5.31 19.23
C ASP A 211 -2.53 -5.40 18.90
N GLY A 212 -3.32 -6.00 19.80
CA GLY A 212 -4.78 -6.02 19.70
C GLY A 212 -5.40 -4.62 19.69
N CYS A 213 -4.94 -3.71 20.55
CA CYS A 213 -5.38 -2.31 20.53
C CYS A 213 -5.10 -1.65 19.18
N PHE A 214 -3.91 -1.81 18.62
CA PHE A 214 -3.58 -1.26 17.30
C PHE A 214 -4.43 -1.91 16.19
N LEU A 215 -4.68 -3.21 16.24
CA LEU A 215 -5.58 -3.89 15.30
C LEU A 215 -7.02 -3.36 15.42
N GLY A 216 -7.52 -3.06 16.63
CA GLY A 216 -8.84 -2.49 16.82
C GLY A 216 -8.94 -1.04 16.30
N VAL A 217 -7.90 -0.23 16.48
CA VAL A 217 -7.83 1.11 15.85
C VAL A 217 -7.78 0.98 14.32
N LEU A 218 -6.97 0.05 13.80
CA LEU A 218 -6.87 -0.19 12.35
C LEU A 218 -8.21 -0.70 11.77
N PHE A 219 -8.96 -1.51 12.49
CA PHE A 219 -10.30 -1.95 12.09
C PHE A 219 -11.27 -0.77 11.99
N MET A 220 -11.24 0.10 13.00
CA MET A 220 -12.07 1.31 13.05
C MET A 220 -11.55 2.45 12.15
N LEU A 221 -10.40 2.26 11.49
CA LEU A 221 -9.88 3.13 10.44
C LEU A 221 -10.21 2.56 9.04
N LYS A 222 -9.90 1.27 8.83
CA LYS A 222 -10.04 0.56 7.53
C LYS A 222 -10.12 -0.95 7.75
N GLN A 223 -11.33 -1.47 7.63
CA GLN A 223 -11.62 -2.88 7.96
C GLN A 223 -10.87 -3.89 7.10
N SER A 224 -10.70 -3.63 5.80
CA SER A 224 -9.98 -4.52 4.88
C SER A 224 -8.51 -4.68 5.26
N SER A 225 -7.84 -3.60 5.58
CA SER A 225 -6.43 -3.61 5.98
C SER A 225 -6.21 -4.28 7.33
N CYS A 226 -7.16 -4.09 8.27
CA CYS A 226 -7.14 -4.82 9.53
C CYS A 226 -7.30 -6.33 9.30
N ALA A 227 -8.21 -6.76 8.44
CA ALA A 227 -8.40 -8.18 8.11
C ALA A 227 -7.12 -8.81 7.56
N ALA A 228 -6.46 -8.14 6.60
CA ALA A 228 -5.20 -8.59 6.03
C ALA A 228 -4.07 -8.70 7.07
N ALA A 229 -3.89 -7.65 7.86
CA ALA A 229 -2.88 -7.63 8.93
C ALA A 229 -3.15 -8.70 9.98
N ALA A 230 -4.40 -8.86 10.43
CA ALA A 230 -4.80 -9.86 11.41
C ALA A 230 -4.59 -11.29 10.92
N ILE A 231 -4.92 -11.61 9.66
CA ILE A 231 -4.67 -12.92 9.06
C ILE A 231 -3.19 -13.28 9.18
N LEU A 232 -2.29 -12.42 8.71
CA LEU A 232 -0.86 -12.68 8.74
C LEU A 232 -0.30 -12.68 10.17
N TYR A 233 -0.82 -11.84 11.06
CA TYR A 233 -0.46 -11.82 12.46
C TYR A 233 -0.83 -13.14 13.16
N PHE A 234 -2.04 -13.66 12.97
CA PHE A 234 -2.45 -14.93 13.55
C PHE A 234 -1.76 -16.14 12.91
N ILE A 235 -1.45 -16.08 11.61
CA ILE A 235 -0.58 -17.08 10.96
C ILE A 235 0.80 -17.10 11.62
N PHE A 236 1.41 -15.95 11.88
CA PHE A 236 2.67 -15.86 12.62
C PHE A 236 2.57 -16.50 14.00
N LEU A 237 1.54 -16.17 14.79
CA LEU A 237 1.33 -16.76 16.13
C LEU A 237 1.13 -18.27 16.05
N ALA A 238 0.38 -18.78 15.07
CA ALA A 238 0.20 -20.21 14.85
C ALA A 238 1.52 -20.91 14.52
N ILE A 239 2.30 -20.34 13.59
CA ILE A 239 3.65 -20.82 13.23
C ILE A 239 4.56 -20.84 14.45
N TYR A 240 4.57 -19.75 15.24
CA TYR A 240 5.33 -19.68 16.49
C TYR A 240 4.94 -20.80 17.44
N CYS A 241 3.64 -21.03 17.67
CA CYS A 241 3.14 -22.05 18.58
C CYS A 241 3.47 -23.47 18.10
N ILE A 242 3.31 -23.76 16.83
CA ILE A 242 3.66 -25.05 16.21
C ILE A 242 5.13 -25.36 16.41
N PHE A 243 6.03 -24.44 16.05
CA PHE A 243 7.47 -24.70 16.11
C PHE A 243 8.06 -24.64 17.51
N LYS A 244 7.46 -23.89 18.44
CA LYS A 244 7.83 -23.88 19.86
C LYS A 244 7.11 -24.95 20.68
N ARG A 245 6.17 -25.68 20.08
CA ARG A 245 5.25 -26.61 20.76
C ARG A 245 4.50 -25.94 21.93
N ASP A 246 4.14 -24.69 21.75
CA ASP A 246 3.43 -23.88 22.73
C ASP A 246 1.92 -24.06 22.55
N LYS A 247 1.24 -24.65 23.55
CA LYS A 247 -0.19 -24.92 23.52
C LYS A 247 -1.05 -23.69 23.86
N LYS A 248 -0.45 -22.52 24.05
CA LYS A 248 -1.14 -21.31 24.51
C LYS A 248 -1.75 -20.46 23.37
N PHE A 249 -1.80 -20.97 22.15
CA PHE A 249 -2.37 -20.26 20.99
C PHE A 249 -3.76 -19.68 21.27
N PRO A 250 -4.74 -20.40 21.89
CA PRO A 250 -6.04 -19.84 22.22
C PRO A 250 -5.97 -18.64 23.17
N PHE A 251 -5.06 -18.67 24.15
CA PHE A 251 -4.84 -17.51 25.04
C PHE A 251 -4.22 -16.34 24.31
N TYR A 252 -3.37 -16.58 23.32
CA TYR A 252 -2.78 -15.52 22.51
C TYR A 252 -3.85 -14.81 21.68
N ILE A 253 -4.77 -15.56 21.06
CA ILE A 253 -5.95 -15.01 20.39
C ILE A 253 -6.81 -14.21 21.38
N LEU A 254 -7.09 -14.78 22.56
CA LEU A 254 -7.93 -14.13 23.58
C LEU A 254 -7.35 -12.77 24.01
N PHE A 255 -6.06 -12.70 24.34
CA PHE A 255 -5.44 -11.43 24.78
C PHE A 255 -5.34 -10.41 23.65
N THR A 256 -5.09 -10.83 22.41
CA THR A 256 -5.17 -9.96 21.26
C THR A 256 -6.60 -9.46 21.05
N GLY A 257 -7.60 -10.34 21.17
CA GLY A 257 -9.03 -9.99 21.11
C GLY A 257 -9.46 -9.02 22.22
N CYS A 258 -8.98 -9.22 23.43
CA CYS A 258 -9.25 -8.28 24.53
C CYS A 258 -8.68 -6.88 24.21
N GLY A 259 -7.45 -6.79 23.71
CA GLY A 259 -6.88 -5.52 23.27
C GLY A 259 -7.68 -4.87 22.14
N PHE A 260 -8.11 -5.66 21.15
CA PHE A 260 -8.99 -5.20 20.07
C PHE A 260 -10.28 -4.59 20.61
N MET A 261 -10.93 -5.27 21.56
CA MET A 261 -12.17 -4.79 22.16
C MET A 261 -11.99 -3.48 22.94
N VAL A 262 -10.83 -3.26 23.59
CA VAL A 262 -10.55 -2.02 24.34
C VAL A 262 -10.67 -0.77 23.44
N THR A 263 -10.32 -0.89 22.16
CA THR A 263 -10.36 0.23 21.21
C THR A 263 -11.63 0.23 20.35
N ALA A 264 -12.13 -0.94 19.95
CA ALA A 264 -13.31 -1.03 19.09
C ALA A 264 -14.61 -0.76 19.84
N VAL A 265 -14.76 -1.29 21.06
CA VAL A 265 -16.02 -1.16 21.84
C VAL A 265 -16.38 0.28 22.15
N PRO A 266 -15.48 1.17 22.60
CA PRO A 266 -15.84 2.58 22.83
C PRO A 266 -16.42 3.26 21.59
N VAL A 267 -15.88 2.98 20.40
CA VAL A 267 -16.39 3.52 19.13
C VAL A 267 -17.78 2.96 18.82
N LEU A 268 -17.99 1.65 18.99
CA LEU A 268 -19.30 1.03 18.79
C LEU A 268 -20.35 1.55 19.79
N VAL A 269 -19.95 1.77 21.04
CA VAL A 269 -20.84 2.35 22.08
C VAL A 269 -21.20 3.80 21.71
N TRP A 270 -20.25 4.58 21.22
CA TRP A 270 -20.51 5.94 20.75
C TRP A 270 -21.51 5.93 19.57
N LEU A 271 -21.31 5.05 18.58
CA LEU A 271 -22.25 4.89 17.46
C LEU A 271 -23.65 4.47 17.95
N ALA A 272 -23.73 3.51 18.89
CA ALA A 272 -25.01 3.07 19.45
C ALA A 272 -25.73 4.17 20.21
N ALA A 273 -25.00 4.94 21.01
CA ALA A 273 -25.56 6.05 21.80
C ALA A 273 -26.12 7.18 20.91
N ASN A 274 -25.63 7.31 19.70
CA ASN A 274 -26.07 8.32 18.73
C ASN A 274 -27.01 7.76 17.65
N GLY A 275 -27.48 6.50 17.77
CA GLY A 275 -28.38 5.89 16.78
C GLY A 275 -27.75 5.51 15.45
N ALA A 276 -26.43 5.55 15.34
CA ALA A 276 -25.68 5.34 14.11
C ALA A 276 -25.10 3.92 13.97
N LEU A 277 -25.32 3.01 14.93
CA LEU A 277 -24.67 1.68 14.93
C LEU A 277 -25.18 0.77 13.79
N ILE A 278 -26.47 0.70 13.55
CA ILE A 278 -27.04 -0.12 12.48
C ILE A 278 -26.66 0.47 11.12
N PRO A 279 -26.89 1.76 10.85
CA PRO A 279 -26.45 2.39 9.60
C PRO A 279 -24.94 2.25 9.34
N PHE A 280 -24.10 2.30 10.38
CA PHE A 280 -22.67 2.05 10.23
C PHE A 280 -22.39 0.66 9.63
N PHE A 281 -23.03 -0.38 10.15
CA PHE A 281 -22.83 -1.73 9.60
C PHE A 281 -23.36 -1.86 8.17
N GLU A 282 -24.48 -1.24 7.85
CA GLU A 282 -25.06 -1.25 6.51
C GLU A 282 -24.18 -0.51 5.50
N GLN A 283 -23.68 0.67 5.83
CA GLN A 283 -22.89 1.48 4.92
C GLN A 283 -21.48 0.93 4.75
N VAL A 284 -20.79 0.59 5.84
CA VAL A 284 -19.38 0.17 5.79
C VAL A 284 -19.24 -1.25 5.23
N PHE A 285 -20.15 -2.16 5.55
CA PHE A 285 -20.07 -3.55 5.08
C PHE A 285 -20.96 -3.83 3.88
N GLY A 286 -22.03 -3.07 3.65
CA GLY A 286 -22.84 -3.14 2.44
C GLY A 286 -22.05 -2.67 1.20
N ALA A 287 -21.19 -1.66 1.35
CA ALA A 287 -20.30 -1.19 0.30
C ALA A 287 -19.24 -2.25 -0.13
N VAL A 288 -18.95 -3.25 0.71
CA VAL A 288 -18.03 -4.35 0.33
C VAL A 288 -18.57 -5.15 -0.87
N GLY A 289 -19.90 -5.21 -1.06
CA GLY A 289 -20.51 -5.81 -2.24
C GLY A 289 -20.18 -5.09 -3.57
N ALA A 290 -19.75 -3.83 -3.49
CA ALA A 290 -19.43 -3.02 -4.65
C ALA A 290 -18.16 -3.48 -5.40
N LYS A 291 -17.22 -4.12 -4.72
CA LYS A 291 -15.97 -4.65 -5.30
C LYS A 291 -15.90 -6.19 -5.36
N GLY A 292 -17.02 -6.89 -5.20
CA GLY A 292 -17.11 -8.35 -5.17
C GLY A 292 -17.40 -8.93 -3.77
N GLY A 293 -17.69 -10.23 -3.69
CA GLY A 293 -17.99 -10.90 -2.43
C GLY A 293 -16.80 -10.87 -1.45
N LEU A 294 -17.06 -10.92 -0.15
CA LEU A 294 -16.05 -10.89 0.91
C LEU A 294 -14.89 -11.86 0.66
N PHE A 295 -15.17 -13.05 0.16
CA PHE A 295 -14.16 -14.07 -0.17
C PHE A 295 -13.30 -13.63 -1.36
N THR A 296 -13.90 -13.02 -2.38
CA THR A 296 -13.20 -12.47 -3.53
C THR A 296 -12.27 -11.35 -3.09
N VAL A 297 -12.75 -10.41 -2.29
CA VAL A 297 -11.93 -9.30 -1.78
C VAL A 297 -10.77 -9.80 -0.89
N LEU A 298 -11.01 -10.76 0.02
CA LEU A 298 -9.98 -11.31 0.90
C LEU A 298 -8.92 -12.12 0.16
N PHE A 299 -9.30 -12.81 -0.90
CA PHE A 299 -8.43 -13.74 -1.60
C PHE A 299 -8.11 -13.34 -3.03
N SER A 300 -8.78 -12.33 -3.61
CA SER A 300 -8.55 -11.92 -4.99
C SER A 300 -7.11 -11.51 -5.25
N SER A 301 -6.49 -10.76 -4.35
CA SER A 301 -5.08 -10.38 -4.49
C SER A 301 -4.12 -11.57 -4.33
N ILE A 302 -4.51 -12.59 -3.58
CA ILE A 302 -3.77 -13.85 -3.48
C ILE A 302 -4.17 -14.79 -4.62
N LEU A 303 -5.48 -14.93 -4.89
CA LEU A 303 -6.00 -15.83 -5.92
C LEU A 303 -5.80 -15.31 -7.33
N SER A 304 -5.90 -14.02 -7.58
CA SER A 304 -5.54 -13.46 -8.89
C SER A 304 -4.05 -13.60 -9.16
N ALA A 305 -3.22 -13.49 -8.12
CA ALA A 305 -1.83 -13.89 -8.20
C ALA A 305 -1.65 -15.39 -8.48
N PHE A 306 -2.56 -16.28 -8.07
CA PHE A 306 -2.46 -17.74 -8.25
C PHE A 306 -3.27 -18.29 -9.42
N LEU A 307 -4.40 -17.69 -9.80
CA LEU A 307 -5.38 -18.28 -10.72
C LEU A 307 -5.55 -17.54 -12.06
N GLY A 308 -4.82 -16.43 -12.28
CA GLY A 308 -4.90 -15.67 -13.54
C GLY A 308 -6.17 -14.87 -13.69
N GLY A 309 -6.17 -13.64 -13.23
CA GLY A 309 -6.92 -12.57 -13.86
C GLY A 309 -6.07 -12.00 -15.00
N GLU A 310 -6.54 -11.04 -15.75
CA GLU A 310 -5.96 -10.44 -16.96
C GLU A 310 -4.46 -10.05 -16.90
N TYR A 311 -3.81 -10.27 -15.77
CA TYR A 311 -2.37 -10.13 -15.59
C TYR A 311 -1.72 -11.51 -15.60
N THR A 312 -0.80 -11.70 -16.52
CA THR A 312 0.08 -12.87 -16.72
C THR A 312 0.87 -13.33 -15.47
N GLY A 313 0.64 -12.70 -14.33
CA GLY A 313 1.39 -12.89 -13.08
C GLY A 313 1.21 -14.24 -12.38
N THR A 314 0.17 -15.04 -12.69
CA THR A 314 -0.09 -16.29 -11.94
C THR A 314 0.90 -17.35 -12.28
N THR A 315 1.18 -17.53 -13.56
CA THR A 315 2.15 -18.52 -14.04
C THR A 315 3.54 -18.13 -13.56
N ASP A 316 3.86 -16.84 -13.60
CA ASP A 316 5.13 -16.28 -13.14
C ASP A 316 5.29 -16.42 -11.63
N PHE A 317 4.24 -16.24 -10.85
CA PHE A 317 4.26 -16.44 -9.41
C PHE A 317 4.37 -17.91 -9.00
N ILE A 318 3.63 -18.81 -9.64
CA ILE A 318 3.77 -20.26 -9.43
C ILE A 318 5.16 -20.71 -9.83
N LEU A 319 5.69 -20.21 -10.94
CA LEU A 319 7.07 -20.46 -11.37
C LEU A 319 8.07 -19.90 -10.38
N PHE A 320 7.86 -18.69 -9.87
CA PHE A 320 8.72 -18.07 -8.86
C PHE A 320 8.67 -18.83 -7.54
N CYS A 321 7.49 -19.26 -7.08
CA CYS A 321 7.34 -20.10 -5.89
C CYS A 321 7.92 -21.51 -6.08
N ALA A 322 7.69 -22.14 -7.22
CA ALA A 322 8.32 -23.41 -7.59
C ALA A 322 9.84 -23.27 -7.71
N PHE A 323 10.31 -22.14 -8.21
CA PHE A 323 11.70 -21.76 -8.25
C PHE A 323 12.30 -21.61 -6.85
N VAL A 324 11.66 -20.83 -5.97
CA VAL A 324 12.13 -20.67 -4.59
C VAL A 324 12.15 -22.01 -3.86
N LEU A 325 11.13 -22.83 -4.03
CA LEU A 325 11.05 -24.16 -3.44
C LEU A 325 12.10 -25.12 -4.03
N LEU A 326 12.24 -25.17 -5.34
CA LEU A 326 13.16 -26.11 -6.01
C LEU A 326 14.63 -25.70 -5.92
N PHE A 327 14.93 -24.43 -6.03
CA PHE A 327 16.32 -23.96 -6.16
C PHE A 327 16.90 -23.34 -4.88
N TRP A 328 16.07 -22.82 -3.99
CA TRP A 328 16.51 -22.28 -2.71
C TRP A 328 16.34 -23.25 -1.55
N VAL A 329 15.26 -24.00 -1.55
CA VAL A 329 14.93 -24.91 -0.44
C VAL A 329 15.57 -26.28 -0.66
N VAL A 330 15.36 -26.91 -1.80
CA VAL A 330 15.85 -28.27 -2.09
C VAL A 330 17.38 -28.34 -2.07
N PRO A 331 18.15 -27.40 -2.61
CA PRO A 331 19.59 -27.43 -2.56
C PRO A 331 20.21 -27.12 -1.21
N LYS A 332 19.60 -26.19 -0.44
CA LYS A 332 20.03 -25.96 0.95
C LYS A 332 19.63 -27.10 1.89
N LEU A 333 18.68 -27.94 1.50
CA LEU A 333 18.32 -29.15 2.22
C LEU A 333 19.36 -30.25 2.08
N ARG A 334 20.16 -30.25 1.01
CA ARG A 334 21.12 -31.33 0.71
C ARG A 334 22.59 -30.95 0.83
N ALA A 335 22.91 -29.77 1.30
CA ALA A 335 24.27 -29.24 1.47
C ALA A 335 24.99 -28.73 0.22
N GLU A 336 25.50 -27.55 0.30
CA GLU A 336 26.71 -26.95 -0.26
C GLU A 336 26.74 -26.48 -1.72
N ARG A 337 26.85 -25.20 -1.87
CA ARG A 337 27.52 -24.31 -2.86
C ARG A 337 27.22 -24.38 -4.38
N SER A 338 27.08 -25.51 -5.00
CA SER A 338 26.79 -25.63 -6.44
C SER A 338 25.38 -25.12 -6.81
N ASN A 339 24.56 -24.86 -5.83
CA ASN A 339 23.15 -24.58 -5.96
C ASN A 339 22.84 -23.08 -6.20
N LEU A 340 23.81 -22.21 -5.92
CA LEU A 340 23.66 -20.78 -6.20
C LEU A 340 23.69 -20.52 -7.70
N LEU A 341 24.55 -21.24 -8.43
CA LEU A 341 24.61 -21.16 -9.90
C LEU A 341 23.29 -21.59 -10.55
N TYR A 342 22.66 -22.65 -10.02
CA TYR A 342 21.36 -23.10 -10.53
C TYR A 342 20.23 -22.15 -10.18
N ALA A 343 20.28 -21.54 -8.98
CA ALA A 343 19.35 -20.50 -8.59
C ALA A 343 19.48 -19.28 -9.52
N TYR A 344 20.69 -18.86 -9.85
CA TYR A 344 20.93 -17.76 -10.78
C TYR A 344 20.51 -18.10 -12.22
N MET A 345 20.81 -19.31 -12.70
CA MET A 345 20.40 -19.76 -14.04
C MET A 345 18.89 -19.81 -14.18
N PHE A 346 18.18 -20.19 -13.13
CA PHE A 346 16.71 -20.24 -13.17
C PHE A 346 16.09 -18.85 -12.96
N LEU A 347 16.67 -18.02 -12.10
CA LEU A 347 16.27 -16.60 -12.01
C LEU A 347 16.47 -15.92 -13.38
N ALA A 348 17.56 -16.26 -14.07
CA ALA A 348 17.83 -15.84 -15.43
C ALA A 348 16.75 -16.32 -16.40
N LEU A 349 16.39 -17.59 -16.34
CA LEU A 349 15.36 -18.19 -17.19
C LEU A 349 13.96 -17.65 -16.87
N ALA A 350 13.61 -17.49 -15.59
CA ALA A 350 12.33 -16.92 -15.18
C ALA A 350 12.21 -15.45 -15.59
N SER A 351 13.26 -14.67 -15.38
CA SER A 351 13.29 -13.27 -15.80
C SER A 351 13.29 -13.13 -17.32
N ALA A 352 14.04 -13.99 -18.04
CA ALA A 352 14.01 -14.03 -19.50
C ALA A 352 12.62 -14.42 -20.04
N TYR A 353 11.92 -15.31 -19.34
CA TYR A 353 10.54 -15.69 -19.68
C TYR A 353 9.58 -14.53 -19.45
N THR A 354 9.63 -13.86 -18.29
CA THR A 354 8.80 -12.70 -17.98
C THR A 354 9.05 -11.55 -18.97
N ILE A 355 10.33 -11.30 -19.29
CA ILE A 355 10.74 -10.33 -20.29
C ILE A 355 10.25 -10.73 -21.69
N PHE A 356 10.40 -12.00 -22.06
CA PHE A 356 10.00 -12.50 -23.37
C PHE A 356 8.49 -12.51 -23.56
N TRP A 357 7.73 -12.77 -22.47
CA TRP A 357 6.27 -12.66 -22.47
C TRP A 357 5.81 -11.20 -22.55
N GLY A 358 6.43 -10.30 -21.79
CA GLY A 358 6.19 -8.86 -21.89
C GLY A 358 6.53 -8.29 -23.28
N LEU A 359 7.65 -8.73 -23.88
CA LEU A 359 8.01 -8.40 -25.26
C LEU A 359 7.03 -8.95 -26.29
N GLY A 360 6.52 -10.14 -26.06
CA GLY A 360 5.59 -10.79 -26.98
C GLY A 360 4.26 -10.06 -27.12
N SER A 361 3.84 -9.34 -26.07
CA SER A 361 2.61 -8.54 -26.11
C SER A 361 2.79 -7.17 -26.77
N GLN A 362 4.01 -6.65 -26.85
CA GLN A 362 4.30 -5.30 -27.34
C GLN A 362 4.90 -5.28 -28.77
N ILE A 363 5.59 -6.31 -29.17
CA ILE A 363 6.10 -6.42 -30.54
C ILE A 363 5.12 -7.23 -31.35
N GLN A 364 4.41 -6.60 -32.30
CA GLN A 364 3.36 -7.17 -33.10
C GLN A 364 3.75 -8.51 -33.74
N LEU A 365 5.02 -8.66 -34.20
CA LEU A 365 5.58 -9.90 -34.75
C LEU A 365 5.65 -11.04 -33.72
N PHE A 366 5.96 -10.75 -32.47
CA PHE A 366 6.01 -11.75 -31.39
C PHE A 366 4.66 -11.94 -30.72
N GLY A 367 3.80 -10.91 -30.73
CA GLY A 367 2.41 -10.98 -30.29
C GLY A 367 1.60 -11.97 -31.13
N ASP A 368 1.77 -11.93 -32.43
CA ASP A 368 1.11 -12.84 -33.38
C ASP A 368 1.59 -14.30 -33.19
N ILE A 369 2.88 -14.51 -32.91
CA ILE A 369 3.43 -15.83 -32.61
C ILE A 369 3.02 -16.32 -31.21
N ALA A 370 2.94 -15.43 -30.22
CA ALA A 370 2.53 -15.78 -28.86
C ALA A 370 1.02 -16.02 -28.75
N SER A 371 0.22 -15.23 -29.45
CA SER A 371 -1.24 -15.35 -29.45
C SER A 371 -1.76 -16.51 -30.30
N SER A 372 -1.07 -16.82 -31.41
CA SER A 372 -1.56 -17.80 -32.40
C SER A 372 -1.28 -19.25 -32.06
N SER A 373 -0.34 -19.57 -31.17
CA SER A 373 0.14 -20.93 -31.14
C SER A 373 0.23 -21.66 -29.80
N GLY A 374 0.25 -20.98 -28.68
CA GLY A 374 0.57 -21.62 -27.39
C GLY A 374 1.93 -22.35 -27.40
N VAL A 375 2.69 -22.27 -28.52
CA VAL A 375 3.93 -23.01 -28.73
C VAL A 375 5.05 -22.50 -27.86
N LEU A 376 5.14 -21.19 -27.63
CA LEU A 376 6.19 -20.59 -26.80
C LEU A 376 6.07 -20.96 -25.32
N PRO A 377 4.90 -20.91 -24.67
CA PRO A 377 4.71 -21.47 -23.35
C PRO A 377 5.03 -22.95 -23.28
N VAL A 378 4.59 -23.74 -24.28
CA VAL A 378 4.87 -25.19 -24.35
C VAL A 378 6.38 -25.46 -24.52
N MET A 379 7.08 -24.71 -25.36
CA MET A 379 8.53 -24.84 -25.51
C MET A 379 9.28 -24.44 -24.25
N PHE A 380 8.84 -23.39 -23.57
CA PHE A 380 9.40 -22.99 -22.29
C PHE A 380 9.16 -24.05 -21.21
N TRP A 381 7.93 -24.54 -21.07
CA TRP A 381 7.58 -25.62 -20.14
C TRP A 381 8.26 -26.94 -20.44
N ALA A 382 8.58 -27.24 -21.70
CA ALA A 382 9.40 -28.38 -22.07
C ALA A 382 10.90 -28.13 -21.80
N ALA A 383 11.38 -26.91 -21.96
CA ALA A 383 12.78 -26.56 -21.70
C ALA A 383 13.11 -26.55 -20.19
N VAL A 384 12.17 -26.14 -19.31
CA VAL A 384 12.37 -26.16 -17.86
C VAL A 384 12.67 -27.56 -17.31
N PRO A 385 11.89 -28.61 -17.60
CA PRO A 385 12.23 -29.99 -17.22
C PRO A 385 13.56 -30.46 -17.84
N ALA A 386 13.84 -30.09 -19.09
CA ALA A 386 15.08 -30.47 -19.76
C ALA A 386 16.31 -29.84 -19.09
N VAL A 387 16.23 -28.54 -18.73
CA VAL A 387 17.27 -27.84 -17.96
C VAL A 387 17.40 -28.44 -16.55
N LEU A 388 16.28 -28.76 -15.90
CA LEU A 388 16.26 -29.44 -14.61
C LEU A 388 16.90 -30.83 -14.66
N VAL A 389 16.60 -31.62 -15.68
CA VAL A 389 17.20 -32.94 -15.88
C VAL A 389 18.70 -32.84 -16.19
N LEU A 390 19.11 -31.88 -17.01
CA LEU A 390 20.52 -31.60 -17.29
C LEU A 390 21.28 -31.13 -16.06
N ALA A 391 20.66 -30.23 -15.26
CA ALA A 391 21.19 -29.78 -13.98
C ALA A 391 21.30 -30.93 -12.98
N PHE A 392 20.30 -31.82 -12.94
CA PHE A 392 20.29 -33.02 -12.11
C PHE A 392 21.34 -34.04 -12.53
N LYS A 393 21.56 -34.25 -13.86
CA LYS A 393 22.61 -35.13 -14.39
C LYS A 393 24.03 -34.60 -14.14
N LYS A 394 24.28 -33.32 -14.35
CA LYS A 394 25.57 -32.66 -14.04
C LYS A 394 25.88 -32.56 -12.56
N ARG A 395 24.88 -32.67 -11.67
CA ARG A 395 25.01 -32.60 -10.22
C ARG A 395 26.10 -33.55 -9.66
N ARG A 396 26.21 -34.78 -10.20
CA ARG A 396 27.22 -35.76 -9.75
C ARG A 396 28.66 -35.34 -10.07
N ALA A 397 28.86 -34.59 -11.15
CA ALA A 397 30.18 -34.12 -11.55
C ALA A 397 30.66 -32.90 -10.72
N ILE A 398 29.71 -32.14 -10.12
CA ILE A 398 30.00 -30.91 -9.40
C ILE A 398 30.10 -31.15 -7.88
N ILE A 399 29.44 -32.19 -7.34
CA ILE A 399 29.38 -32.50 -5.88
C ILE A 399 30.66 -33.20 -5.38
N GLY A 400 31.53 -33.68 -6.27
CA GLY A 400 32.71 -34.47 -5.90
C GLY A 400 33.90 -33.70 -5.33
N ARG A 401 33.86 -32.39 -5.18
CA ARG A 401 34.99 -31.60 -4.65
C ARG A 401 34.61 -30.91 -3.34
N PRO A 402 35.37 -31.08 -2.24
CA PRO A 402 35.21 -30.31 -1.04
C PRO A 402 35.62 -28.85 -1.33
N VAL A 403 34.71 -27.92 -1.13
CA VAL A 403 34.97 -26.50 -1.36
C VAL A 403 35.11 -25.81 -0.01
N GLU A 404 36.28 -25.23 0.22
CA GLU A 404 36.56 -24.32 1.34
C GLU A 404 35.68 -23.08 1.28
N SER A 405 35.54 -22.42 2.43
CA SER A 405 34.64 -21.29 2.67
C SER A 405 34.99 -20.03 1.84
N HIS A 406 34.78 -20.03 0.54
CA HIS A 406 34.98 -18.84 -0.28
C HIS A 406 33.71 -18.03 -0.43
N THR A 407 33.86 -16.71 -0.28
CA THR A 407 32.99 -15.65 -0.79
C THR A 407 32.58 -15.96 -2.25
N LEU A 408 31.38 -15.52 -2.64
CA LEU A 408 30.96 -15.52 -4.04
C LEU A 408 32.13 -15.12 -4.93
N ASN A 409 32.45 -15.94 -5.91
CA ASN A 409 33.55 -15.65 -6.83
C ASN A 409 33.24 -14.36 -7.58
N SER A 410 34.22 -13.52 -7.81
CA SER A 410 34.05 -12.26 -8.55
C SER A 410 33.31 -12.48 -9.89
N LEU A 411 33.51 -13.64 -10.52
CA LEU A 411 32.82 -14.04 -11.74
C LEU A 411 31.32 -14.26 -11.53
N GLU A 412 30.90 -14.87 -10.42
CA GLU A 412 29.47 -15.09 -10.10
C GLU A 412 28.75 -13.77 -9.83
N ILE A 413 29.45 -12.83 -9.20
CA ILE A 413 28.96 -11.47 -8.96
C ILE A 413 28.83 -10.73 -10.29
N VAL A 414 29.84 -10.81 -11.16
CA VAL A 414 29.83 -10.17 -12.48
C VAL A 414 28.70 -10.75 -13.35
N VAL A 415 28.54 -12.07 -13.37
CA VAL A 415 27.46 -12.72 -14.14
C VAL A 415 26.10 -12.30 -13.61
N PHE A 416 25.90 -12.23 -12.29
CA PHE A 416 24.67 -11.72 -11.69
C PHE A 416 24.41 -10.26 -12.04
N LEU A 417 25.44 -9.42 -11.95
CA LEU A 417 25.36 -7.99 -12.27
C LEU A 417 25.07 -7.75 -13.76
N VAL A 418 25.75 -8.46 -14.64
CA VAL A 418 25.48 -8.41 -16.09
C VAL A 418 24.07 -8.87 -16.38
N PHE A 419 23.64 -9.94 -15.75
CA PHE A 419 22.28 -10.47 -15.94
C PHE A 419 21.22 -9.49 -15.44
N LEU A 420 21.40 -8.90 -14.26
CA LEU A 420 20.48 -7.92 -13.71
C LEU A 420 20.48 -6.62 -14.53
N LEU A 421 21.65 -6.20 -15.02
CA LEU A 421 21.79 -5.06 -15.93
C LEU A 421 21.11 -5.33 -17.27
N VAL A 422 21.32 -6.52 -17.85
CA VAL A 422 20.65 -6.94 -19.10
C VAL A 422 19.15 -7.04 -18.89
N SER A 423 18.68 -7.58 -17.76
CA SER A 423 17.25 -7.63 -17.43
C SER A 423 16.67 -6.22 -17.28
N LEU A 424 17.39 -5.31 -16.60
CA LEU A 424 16.99 -3.91 -16.47
C LEU A 424 16.96 -3.19 -17.83
N ILE A 425 17.98 -3.38 -18.66
CA ILE A 425 18.05 -2.82 -20.03
C ILE A 425 16.92 -3.37 -20.88
N LEU A 426 16.62 -4.66 -20.81
CA LEU A 426 15.54 -5.27 -21.56
C LEU A 426 14.16 -4.79 -21.09
N VAL A 427 13.97 -4.58 -19.79
CA VAL A 427 12.77 -3.93 -19.26
C VAL A 427 12.66 -2.50 -19.78
N LEU A 428 13.77 -1.73 -19.77
CA LEU A 428 13.80 -0.37 -20.28
C LEU A 428 13.57 -0.29 -21.80
N ILE A 429 14.10 -1.24 -22.58
CA ILE A 429 13.88 -1.32 -24.03
C ILE A 429 12.45 -1.71 -24.36
N ASN A 430 11.81 -2.53 -23.52
CA ASN A 430 10.42 -2.95 -23.72
C ASN A 430 9.41 -1.83 -23.56
N TYR A 431 9.67 -0.92 -22.62
CA TYR A 431 8.76 0.16 -22.27
C TYR A 431 9.02 1.46 -23.01
N GLY A 432 9.83 1.47 -24.04
CA GLY A 432 9.96 2.68 -24.79
C GLY A 432 11.11 2.70 -25.78
N GLN A 433 10.82 3.16 -26.95
CA GLN A 433 11.89 3.59 -27.85
C GLN A 433 12.66 4.72 -27.17
N PHE A 434 13.99 4.60 -27.14
CA PHE A 434 14.86 5.65 -26.65
C PHE A 434 14.56 6.97 -27.39
N ALA A 435 13.75 7.81 -26.83
CA ALA A 435 13.44 9.12 -27.34
C ALA A 435 13.68 10.21 -26.29
N VAL A 436 13.66 11.41 -26.70
CA VAL A 436 14.30 12.66 -26.26
C VAL A 436 14.05 13.07 -24.78
N SER A 437 13.02 12.57 -24.09
CA SER A 437 12.85 12.78 -22.65
C SER A 437 12.72 11.44 -21.92
N VAL A 438 13.48 11.29 -20.83
CA VAL A 438 13.50 10.07 -20.00
C VAL A 438 12.12 9.76 -19.42
N TYR A 439 11.32 10.75 -19.19
CA TYR A 439 10.00 10.62 -18.60
C TYR A 439 8.97 10.09 -19.60
N GLU A 440 8.87 10.70 -20.77
CA GLU A 440 7.90 10.33 -21.82
C GLU A 440 8.14 8.91 -22.39
N THR A 441 9.41 8.46 -22.36
CA THR A 441 9.82 7.17 -22.95
C THR A 441 9.92 6.02 -21.98
N LEU A 442 10.09 6.28 -20.70
CA LEU A 442 10.31 5.21 -19.71
C LEU A 442 9.03 4.70 -19.07
N GLU A 443 7.87 5.29 -19.31
CA GLU A 443 6.65 4.97 -18.56
C GLU A 443 6.99 4.66 -17.09
N VAL A 444 7.46 5.68 -16.36
CA VAL A 444 8.01 5.54 -15.00
C VAL A 444 7.01 4.84 -14.07
N VAL A 445 5.72 5.07 -14.28
CA VAL A 445 4.62 4.42 -13.55
C VAL A 445 4.69 2.91 -13.68
N ASN A 446 4.91 2.38 -14.88
CA ASN A 446 4.99 0.94 -15.13
C ASN A 446 6.25 0.32 -14.51
N ILE A 447 7.38 1.06 -14.49
CA ILE A 447 8.60 0.59 -13.82
C ILE A 447 8.40 0.51 -12.30
N LEU A 448 7.74 1.48 -11.71
CA LEU A 448 7.42 1.49 -10.29
C LEU A 448 6.41 0.39 -9.93
N ASP A 449 5.48 0.09 -10.84
CA ASP A 449 4.55 -1.02 -10.72
C ASP A 449 5.28 -2.37 -10.68
N ILE A 450 6.18 -2.61 -11.62
CA ILE A 450 7.03 -3.81 -11.63
C ILE A 450 7.86 -3.91 -10.36
N LEU A 451 8.42 -2.80 -9.88
CA LEU A 451 9.18 -2.78 -8.62
C LEU A 451 8.31 -3.20 -7.44
N PHE A 452 7.07 -2.72 -7.38
CA PHE A 452 6.11 -3.14 -6.35
C PHE A 452 5.89 -4.66 -6.38
N TRP A 453 5.65 -5.24 -7.55
CA TRP A 453 5.44 -6.68 -7.71
C TRP A 453 6.66 -7.50 -7.31
N ILE A 454 7.87 -7.06 -7.66
CA ILE A 454 9.11 -7.71 -7.23
C ILE A 454 9.23 -7.71 -5.71
N ILE A 455 8.90 -6.60 -5.07
CA ILE A 455 8.93 -6.47 -3.60
C ILE A 455 7.88 -7.39 -2.97
N TYR A 456 6.66 -7.41 -3.49
CA TYR A 456 5.54 -8.21 -2.97
C TYR A 456 5.82 -9.70 -3.05
N TYR A 457 6.15 -10.20 -4.24
CA TYR A 457 6.45 -11.62 -4.43
C TYR A 457 7.75 -12.03 -3.74
N GLY A 458 8.73 -11.15 -3.71
CA GLY A 458 9.97 -11.38 -2.98
C GLY A 458 9.76 -11.56 -1.48
N ALA A 459 8.91 -10.73 -0.87
CA ALA A 459 8.54 -10.84 0.54
C ALA A 459 7.80 -12.16 0.83
N PHE A 460 6.80 -12.48 0.01
CA PHE A 460 6.03 -13.71 0.14
C PHE A 460 6.91 -14.96 0.02
N ALA A 461 7.70 -15.03 -1.03
CA ALA A 461 8.61 -16.15 -1.25
C ALA A 461 9.62 -16.31 -0.11
N TRP A 462 10.08 -15.20 0.47
CA TRP A 462 11.00 -15.24 1.60
C TRP A 462 10.33 -15.78 2.87
N VAL A 463 9.09 -15.40 3.15
CA VAL A 463 8.30 -15.96 4.26
C VAL A 463 8.16 -17.47 4.09
N VAL A 464 7.72 -17.92 2.90
CA VAL A 464 7.57 -19.35 2.58
C VAL A 464 8.90 -20.09 2.74
N PHE A 465 9.99 -19.52 2.24
CA PHE A 465 11.34 -20.09 2.38
C PHE A 465 11.75 -20.27 3.83
N VAL A 466 11.58 -19.26 4.69
CA VAL A 466 11.96 -19.34 6.11
C VAL A 466 11.17 -20.44 6.83
N ILE A 467 9.86 -20.53 6.54
CA ILE A 467 8.98 -21.57 7.11
C ILE A 467 9.39 -22.96 6.62
N ALA A 468 9.62 -23.12 5.32
CA ALA A 468 10.01 -24.40 4.72
C ALA A 468 11.36 -24.91 5.28
N VAL A 469 12.37 -24.04 5.37
CA VAL A 469 13.65 -24.40 5.99
C VAL A 469 13.49 -24.78 7.44
N ARG A 470 12.66 -24.08 8.20
CA ARG A 470 12.37 -24.42 9.58
C ARG A 470 11.66 -25.76 9.68
N ALA A 471 10.68 -26.04 8.84
CA ALA A 471 9.94 -27.31 8.84
C ALA A 471 10.84 -28.51 8.53
N VAL A 472 11.72 -28.38 7.53
CA VAL A 472 12.53 -29.50 7.03
C VAL A 472 13.84 -29.68 7.82
N ARG A 473 14.50 -28.57 8.19
CA ARG A 473 15.82 -28.62 8.87
C ARG A 473 15.74 -28.41 10.39
N GLY A 474 14.59 -28.00 10.91
CA GLY A 474 14.45 -27.69 12.33
C GLY A 474 15.21 -26.41 12.79
N VAL A 475 15.78 -25.63 11.87
CA VAL A 475 16.62 -24.45 12.17
C VAL A 475 15.99 -23.18 11.59
N TRP A 476 15.95 -22.12 12.37
CA TRP A 476 15.56 -20.80 11.88
C TRP A 476 16.70 -20.13 11.09
N VAL A 477 16.45 -19.74 9.87
CA VAL A 477 17.42 -18.99 9.03
C VAL A 477 17.50 -17.53 9.45
N LEU A 478 16.38 -17.00 9.98
CA LEU A 478 16.28 -15.68 10.59
C LEU A 478 16.01 -15.82 12.09
N SER A 479 16.41 -14.84 12.89
CA SER A 479 15.91 -14.77 14.26
C SER A 479 14.39 -14.55 14.25
N LEU A 480 13.69 -14.96 15.31
CA LEU A 480 12.23 -14.84 15.37
C LEU A 480 11.78 -13.39 15.21
N GLU A 481 12.52 -12.43 15.78
CA GLU A 481 12.23 -11.00 15.68
C GLU A 481 12.33 -10.51 14.23
N LYS A 482 13.35 -10.96 13.48
CA LYS A 482 13.51 -10.64 12.06
C LYS A 482 12.48 -11.35 11.18
N PHE A 483 12.03 -12.53 11.60
CA PHE A 483 10.92 -13.21 10.93
C PHE A 483 9.61 -12.44 11.14
N VAL A 484 9.34 -11.89 12.34
CA VAL A 484 8.21 -11.00 12.59
C VAL A 484 8.26 -9.76 11.69
N LEU A 485 9.42 -9.12 11.55
CA LEU A 485 9.58 -7.98 10.64
C LEU A 485 9.26 -8.36 9.19
N LEU A 486 9.72 -9.52 8.73
CA LEU A 486 9.45 -10.02 7.38
C LEU A 486 7.94 -10.28 7.16
N VAL A 487 7.26 -10.89 8.15
CA VAL A 487 5.81 -11.09 8.10
C VAL A 487 5.06 -9.75 8.16
N GLY A 488 5.53 -8.80 8.96
CA GLY A 488 4.98 -7.45 9.03
C GLY A 488 5.12 -6.67 7.71
N ALA A 489 6.26 -6.81 7.03
CA ALA A 489 6.46 -6.26 5.69
C ALA A 489 5.45 -6.85 4.67
N LEU A 490 5.27 -8.17 4.70
CA LEU A 490 4.26 -8.83 3.86
C LEU A 490 2.83 -8.40 4.24
N ALA A 491 2.55 -8.18 5.54
CA ALA A 491 1.24 -7.71 5.99
C ALA A 491 0.91 -6.31 5.46
N ALA A 492 1.89 -5.40 5.44
CA ALA A 492 1.72 -4.07 4.87
C ALA A 492 1.43 -4.12 3.36
N LEU A 493 2.15 -4.96 2.61
CA LEU A 493 1.92 -5.17 1.19
C LEU A 493 0.52 -5.78 0.94
N TYR A 494 0.16 -6.81 1.69
CA TYR A 494 -1.13 -7.48 1.54
C TYR A 494 -2.31 -6.57 1.94
N ALA A 495 -2.16 -5.77 2.99
CA ALA A 495 -3.20 -4.83 3.42
C ALA A 495 -3.56 -3.83 2.32
N VAL A 496 -2.56 -3.30 1.64
CA VAL A 496 -2.77 -2.32 0.56
C VAL A 496 -3.37 -3.00 -0.69
N THR A 497 -2.86 -4.16 -1.09
CA THR A 497 -3.39 -4.87 -2.28
C THR A 497 -4.84 -5.31 -2.10
N MET A 498 -5.25 -5.69 -0.89
CA MET A 498 -6.65 -5.99 -0.58
C MET A 498 -7.58 -4.78 -0.70
N ALA A 499 -7.09 -3.59 -0.41
CA ALA A 499 -7.91 -2.40 -0.31
C ALA A 499 -8.00 -1.61 -1.61
N SER A 500 -6.90 -1.53 -2.36
CA SER A 500 -6.73 -0.57 -3.46
C SER A 500 -6.34 -1.23 -4.78
N GLY A 501 -6.32 -2.57 -4.82
CA GLY A 501 -5.72 -3.28 -5.94
C GLY A 501 -4.20 -3.32 -5.83
N ALA A 502 -3.54 -3.72 -6.90
CA ALA A 502 -2.10 -3.92 -6.94
C ALA A 502 -1.43 -2.84 -7.80
N GLY A 503 -0.11 -2.84 -7.81
CA GLY A 503 0.67 -2.01 -8.69
C GLY A 503 1.02 -0.64 -8.13
N ASN A 504 1.10 0.37 -9.00
CA ASN A 504 1.54 1.71 -8.62
C ASN A 504 0.70 2.29 -7.46
N GLY A 505 -0.62 2.11 -7.48
CA GLY A 505 -1.51 2.52 -6.40
C GLY A 505 -1.20 1.89 -5.03
N ALA A 506 -0.47 0.78 -5.01
CA ALA A 506 -0.06 0.07 -3.80
C ALA A 506 1.36 0.41 -3.33
N LEU A 507 2.12 1.26 -4.04
CA LEU A 507 3.50 1.63 -3.69
C LEU A 507 3.65 2.19 -2.27
N ARG A 508 2.61 2.77 -1.69
CA ARG A 508 2.64 3.24 -0.29
C ARG A 508 3.01 2.13 0.72
N ALA A 509 2.75 0.86 0.43
CA ALA A 509 3.17 -0.26 1.26
C ALA A 509 4.71 -0.41 1.33
N VAL A 510 5.42 0.16 0.37
CA VAL A 510 6.87 0.16 0.27
C VAL A 510 7.52 0.95 1.42
N TYR A 511 6.82 1.91 2.03
CA TYR A 511 7.31 2.61 3.22
C TYR A 511 7.77 1.64 4.33
N VAL A 512 7.04 0.55 4.52
CA VAL A 512 7.34 -0.49 5.53
C VAL A 512 8.19 -1.61 4.92
N ALA A 513 7.76 -2.12 3.77
CA ALA A 513 8.28 -3.35 3.21
C ALA A 513 9.72 -3.20 2.71
N LEU A 514 10.04 -2.13 2.00
CA LEU A 514 11.37 -1.95 1.41
C LEU A 514 12.48 -1.83 2.46
N PRO A 515 12.34 -0.99 3.52
CA PRO A 515 13.36 -0.92 4.55
C PRO A 515 13.64 -2.27 5.20
N VAL A 516 12.60 -3.04 5.52
CA VAL A 516 12.75 -4.35 6.15
C VAL A 516 13.45 -5.34 5.21
N LEU A 517 12.98 -5.45 3.97
CA LEU A 517 13.53 -6.40 2.99
C LEU A 517 14.98 -6.04 2.63
N PHE A 518 15.27 -4.76 2.40
CA PHE A 518 16.62 -4.29 2.11
C PHE A 518 17.59 -4.64 3.24
N LEU A 519 17.21 -4.41 4.49
CA LEU A 519 18.05 -4.71 5.65
C LEU A 519 18.28 -6.21 5.82
N LEU A 520 17.25 -7.02 5.62
CA LEU A 520 17.38 -8.48 5.64
C LEU A 520 18.28 -8.99 4.51
N LEU A 521 18.16 -8.41 3.31
CA LEU A 521 19.01 -8.73 2.15
C LEU A 521 20.49 -8.40 2.43
N ILE A 522 20.79 -7.19 2.91
CA ILE A 522 22.16 -6.75 3.22
C ILE A 522 22.85 -7.66 4.25
N GLU A 523 22.09 -8.19 5.20
CA GLU A 523 22.63 -9.14 6.18
C GLU A 523 22.70 -10.58 5.68
N SER A 524 22.04 -10.88 4.57
CA SER A 524 22.06 -12.24 4.01
C SER A 524 23.42 -12.56 3.38
N LYS A 525 23.80 -13.85 3.41
CA LYS A 525 25.12 -14.30 2.90
C LYS A 525 25.43 -13.89 1.45
N PRO A 526 24.45 -13.94 0.50
CA PRO A 526 24.70 -13.52 -0.88
C PRO A 526 25.16 -12.06 -1.01
N PHE A 527 24.70 -11.20 -0.12
CA PHE A 527 25.01 -9.77 -0.10
C PHE A 527 26.12 -9.36 0.88
N HIS A 528 26.98 -10.31 1.31
CA HIS A 528 28.12 -9.97 2.20
C HIS A 528 29.21 -9.18 1.48
N SER A 529 29.32 -9.31 0.15
CA SER A 529 30.31 -8.56 -0.62
C SER A 529 29.95 -7.06 -0.72
N HIS A 530 30.96 -6.22 -0.70
CA HIS A 530 30.78 -4.77 -0.90
C HIS A 530 30.17 -4.46 -2.27
N VAL A 531 30.55 -5.21 -3.31
CA VAL A 531 30.04 -5.05 -4.68
C VAL A 531 28.53 -5.32 -4.75
N ALA A 532 28.05 -6.42 -4.16
CA ALA A 532 26.62 -6.75 -4.15
C ALA A 532 25.79 -5.72 -3.36
N LYS A 533 26.32 -5.21 -2.25
CA LYS A 533 25.66 -4.13 -1.49
C LYS A 533 25.60 -2.83 -2.27
N SER A 534 26.72 -2.44 -2.88
CA SER A 534 26.79 -1.23 -3.70
C SER A 534 25.85 -1.31 -4.89
N PHE A 535 25.74 -2.47 -5.51
CA PHE A 535 24.83 -2.69 -6.61
C PHE A 535 23.36 -2.60 -6.18
N LEU A 536 22.99 -3.23 -5.07
CA LEU A 536 21.63 -3.09 -4.52
C LEU A 536 21.30 -1.63 -4.18
N CYS A 537 22.27 -0.90 -3.59
CA CYS A 537 22.10 0.53 -3.34
C CYS A 537 21.94 1.33 -4.63
N LEU A 538 22.70 1.01 -5.69
CA LEU A 538 22.58 1.67 -6.99
C LEU A 538 21.19 1.47 -7.61
N LEU A 539 20.65 0.25 -7.57
CA LEU A 539 19.29 -0.02 -8.05
C LEU A 539 18.25 0.80 -7.30
N LEU A 540 18.39 0.90 -5.98
CA LEU A 540 17.47 1.69 -5.17
C LEU A 540 17.63 3.20 -5.41
N VAL A 541 18.84 3.67 -5.70
CA VAL A 541 19.07 5.07 -6.12
C VAL A 541 18.37 5.32 -7.45
N ILE A 542 18.46 4.42 -8.43
CA ILE A 542 17.74 4.54 -9.70
C ILE A 542 16.23 4.60 -9.42
N ALA A 543 15.68 3.70 -8.61
CA ALA A 543 14.26 3.74 -8.23
C ALA A 543 13.86 5.04 -7.53
N CYS A 544 14.72 5.60 -6.66
CA CYS A 544 14.49 6.91 -6.05
C CYS A 544 14.46 8.04 -7.09
N VAL A 545 15.38 8.01 -8.07
CA VAL A 545 15.41 9.01 -9.14
C VAL A 545 14.13 8.92 -9.97
N LEU A 546 13.68 7.71 -10.33
CA LEU A 546 12.43 7.52 -11.06
C LEU A 546 11.22 8.01 -10.25
N SER A 547 11.14 7.66 -8.96
CA SER A 547 10.07 8.15 -8.08
C SER A 547 10.09 9.67 -7.90
N PHE A 548 11.28 10.25 -7.82
CA PHE A 548 11.43 11.70 -7.77
C PHE A 548 10.97 12.35 -9.08
N THR A 549 11.38 11.82 -10.23
CA THR A 549 10.97 12.31 -11.55
C THR A 549 9.46 12.23 -11.69
N GLN A 550 8.83 11.12 -11.27
CA GLN A 550 7.38 10.97 -11.28
C GLN A 550 6.70 12.10 -10.47
N LYS A 551 7.21 12.39 -9.27
CA LYS A 551 6.63 13.47 -8.43
C LYS A 551 6.95 14.87 -8.95
N MET A 552 7.95 15.06 -9.80
CA MET A 552 8.23 16.36 -10.44
C MET A 552 7.33 16.62 -11.65
N GLU A 553 7.02 15.59 -12.42
CA GLU A 553 6.23 15.66 -13.64
C GLU A 553 4.72 15.52 -13.36
N ASN A 554 4.33 14.58 -12.50
CA ASN A 554 2.95 14.35 -12.12
C ASN A 554 2.90 13.95 -10.64
N THR A 555 2.49 14.88 -9.77
CA THR A 555 2.43 14.61 -8.33
C THR A 555 1.23 13.78 -7.93
N TYR A 556 0.11 13.93 -8.66
CA TYR A 556 -1.13 13.23 -8.38
C TYR A 556 -1.96 13.06 -9.64
N GLU A 557 -2.41 11.84 -9.88
CA GLU A 557 -3.29 11.46 -10.96
C GLU A 557 -4.44 10.61 -10.40
N TRP A 558 -5.66 10.95 -10.74
CA TRP A 558 -6.81 10.15 -10.35
C TRP A 558 -8.06 10.54 -11.16
N TRP A 559 -8.75 9.59 -11.71
CA TRP A 559 -10.01 9.69 -12.45
C TRP A 559 -10.44 11.12 -12.84
N GLY A 560 -9.97 11.61 -13.98
CA GLY A 560 -10.30 12.94 -14.50
C GLY A 560 -9.47 14.10 -13.94
N TRP A 561 -8.48 13.83 -13.08
CA TRP A 561 -7.46 14.78 -12.68
C TRP A 561 -6.06 14.24 -12.97
N ASP A 562 -5.28 15.05 -13.65
CA ASP A 562 -3.89 14.81 -13.98
C ASP A 562 -3.10 16.08 -13.62
N ASP A 563 -2.21 15.95 -12.63
CA ASP A 563 -1.54 17.10 -12.01
C ASP A 563 -0.46 17.63 -12.93
N GLU A 564 -0.31 18.95 -12.99
CA GLU A 564 0.72 19.56 -13.81
C GLU A 564 2.10 19.47 -13.13
N PRO A 565 3.21 19.54 -13.93
CA PRO A 565 4.56 19.49 -13.41
C PRO A 565 4.80 20.55 -12.32
N ILE A 566 5.43 20.16 -11.22
CA ILE A 566 5.61 21.06 -10.05
C ILE A 566 6.45 22.31 -10.35
N TYR A 567 7.28 22.28 -11.39
CA TYR A 567 8.10 23.44 -11.79
C TYR A 567 7.28 24.50 -12.53
N THR A 568 6.09 24.18 -13.04
CA THR A 568 5.14 25.14 -13.61
C THR A 568 4.32 25.87 -12.53
N LYS A 569 4.28 25.33 -11.31
CA LYS A 569 3.44 25.82 -10.21
C LYS A 569 4.13 26.96 -9.45
N THR A 570 3.95 28.16 -9.94
CA THR A 570 4.55 29.41 -9.40
C THR A 570 3.52 30.39 -8.87
N GLU A 571 2.27 30.29 -9.35
CA GLU A 571 1.20 31.22 -9.04
C GLU A 571 0.60 31.02 -7.65
N THR A 572 -0.06 32.06 -7.14
CA THR A 572 -0.90 32.03 -5.94
C THR A 572 -2.32 32.43 -6.30
N VAL A 573 -3.30 31.88 -5.58
CA VAL A 573 -4.71 32.21 -5.76
C VAL A 573 -5.17 33.21 -4.69
N GLU A 574 -6.17 34.02 -5.02
CA GLU A 574 -6.81 34.99 -4.12
C GLU A 574 -7.97 34.34 -3.33
N ILE A 575 -7.74 33.12 -2.80
CA ILE A 575 -8.69 32.36 -1.99
C ILE A 575 -8.03 32.07 -0.65
N ASP A 576 -8.55 32.63 0.44
CA ASP A 576 -7.91 32.55 1.76
C ASP A 576 -7.65 31.11 2.24
N ALA A 577 -8.57 30.20 2.03
CA ALA A 577 -8.44 28.79 2.43
C ALA A 577 -7.26 28.09 1.74
N LEU A 578 -6.86 28.54 0.54
CA LEU A 578 -5.74 28.00 -0.26
C LEU A 578 -4.43 28.75 -0.07
N ARG A 579 -4.40 29.70 0.85
CA ARG A 579 -3.20 30.47 1.13
C ARG A 579 -2.03 29.58 1.53
N GLY A 580 -0.92 29.74 0.82
CA GLY A 580 0.31 28.96 1.05
C GLY A 580 0.58 27.91 -0.01
N PHE A 581 -0.40 27.53 -0.84
CA PHE A 581 -0.20 26.68 -2.00
C PHE A 581 0.35 27.48 -3.19
N LYS A 582 0.98 26.75 -4.11
CA LYS A 582 1.41 27.23 -5.41
C LYS A 582 0.73 26.40 -6.50
N PHE A 583 0.24 27.09 -7.52
CA PHE A 583 -0.54 26.56 -8.63
C PHE A 583 0.14 26.87 -9.97
N SER A 584 -0.18 26.13 -11.00
CA SER A 584 0.04 26.55 -12.36
C SER A 584 -0.97 27.66 -12.75
N GLU A 585 -0.74 28.33 -13.87
CA GLU A 585 -1.68 29.33 -14.36
C GLU A 585 -3.05 28.71 -14.66
N LYS A 586 -3.09 27.50 -15.19
CA LYS A 586 -4.30 26.74 -15.47
C LYS A 586 -5.07 26.42 -14.19
N GLU A 587 -4.39 25.87 -13.19
CA GLU A 587 -5.01 25.52 -11.90
C GLU A 587 -5.52 26.79 -11.17
N LYS A 588 -4.74 27.87 -11.18
CA LYS A 588 -5.17 29.16 -10.64
C LYS A 588 -6.47 29.62 -11.30
N ASN A 589 -6.52 29.63 -12.61
CA ASN A 589 -7.71 30.01 -13.35
C ASN A 589 -8.89 29.09 -13.02
N LEU A 590 -8.66 27.79 -12.88
CA LEU A 590 -9.70 26.82 -12.48
C LEU A 590 -10.33 27.21 -11.14
N TYR A 591 -9.53 27.46 -10.11
CA TYR A 591 -10.07 27.78 -8.78
C TYR A 591 -10.70 29.15 -8.71
N GLU A 592 -10.01 30.20 -9.18
CA GLU A 592 -10.51 31.58 -9.09
C GLU A 592 -11.77 31.80 -9.93
N GLN A 593 -11.82 31.26 -11.14
CA GLN A 593 -13.02 31.38 -11.99
C GLN A 593 -14.18 30.58 -11.43
N SER A 594 -13.93 29.36 -10.92
CA SER A 594 -14.98 28.54 -10.32
C SER A 594 -15.59 29.18 -9.08
N VAL A 595 -14.76 29.65 -8.16
CA VAL A 595 -15.23 30.35 -6.94
C VAL A 595 -16.01 31.62 -7.33
N LYS A 596 -15.48 32.42 -8.25
CA LYS A 596 -16.16 33.63 -8.74
C LYS A 596 -17.50 33.34 -9.42
N LEU A 597 -17.61 32.23 -10.17
CA LEU A 597 -18.88 31.82 -10.76
C LEU A 597 -19.88 31.44 -9.68
N ILE A 598 -19.48 30.76 -8.63
CA ILE A 598 -20.37 30.41 -7.52
C ILE A 598 -20.84 31.69 -6.82
N GLU A 599 -19.93 32.53 -6.34
CA GLU A 599 -20.21 33.75 -5.59
C GLU A 599 -21.08 34.77 -6.37
N ASN A 600 -20.99 34.79 -7.70
CA ASN A 600 -21.79 35.68 -8.55
C ASN A 600 -23.20 35.15 -8.83
N ASN A 601 -23.47 33.87 -8.60
CA ASN A 601 -24.73 33.25 -9.02
C ASN A 601 -25.59 32.72 -7.88
N ILE A 602 -25.02 32.53 -6.68
CA ILE A 602 -25.77 32.12 -5.49
C ILE A 602 -25.38 32.96 -4.27
N THR A 603 -26.32 33.11 -3.35
CA THR A 603 -26.13 33.77 -2.05
C THR A 603 -25.74 32.77 -1.00
N ASP A 604 -25.25 33.24 0.16
CA ASP A 604 -24.85 32.39 1.29
C ASP A 604 -25.98 31.51 1.87
N GLU A 605 -27.24 31.81 1.57
CA GLU A 605 -28.42 31.06 2.03
C GLU A 605 -28.86 29.98 1.03
N GLU A 606 -28.32 29.98 -0.18
CA GLU A 606 -28.70 29.07 -1.26
C GLU A 606 -27.80 27.84 -1.27
N THR A 607 -28.34 26.72 -1.76
CA THR A 607 -27.71 25.41 -1.71
C THR A 607 -26.79 25.18 -2.90
N LEU A 608 -25.60 24.64 -2.64
CA LEU A 608 -24.63 24.18 -3.64
C LEU A 608 -24.51 22.67 -3.62
N TRP A 609 -24.73 22.04 -4.76
CA TRP A 609 -24.51 20.60 -4.95
C TRP A 609 -23.41 20.32 -5.97
N THR A 610 -22.59 19.29 -5.73
CA THR A 610 -21.44 18.96 -6.56
C THR A 610 -21.46 17.49 -6.94
N PHE A 611 -21.18 17.17 -8.23
CA PHE A 611 -21.14 15.80 -8.73
C PHE A 611 -19.94 15.59 -9.66
N PRO A 612 -19.23 14.46 -9.57
CA PRO A 612 -19.41 13.37 -8.60
C PRO A 612 -18.52 13.51 -7.35
N TYR A 613 -17.44 14.32 -7.33
CA TYR A 613 -16.44 14.23 -6.29
C TYR A 613 -15.71 15.52 -5.92
N ASN A 614 -16.27 16.66 -6.19
CA ASN A 614 -15.62 17.98 -5.99
C ASN A 614 -16.24 18.84 -4.87
N PRO A 615 -16.40 18.31 -3.61
CA PRO A 615 -16.93 19.08 -2.50
C PRO A 615 -16.00 20.23 -2.07
N ILE A 616 -14.77 20.27 -2.63
CA ILE A 616 -13.82 21.34 -2.36
C ILE A 616 -14.42 22.72 -2.61
N PHE A 617 -15.24 22.89 -3.65
CA PHE A 617 -15.87 24.17 -3.95
C PHE A 617 -16.85 24.60 -2.88
N LYS A 618 -17.53 23.65 -2.20
CA LYS A 618 -18.37 23.93 -1.04
C LYS A 618 -17.56 24.52 0.12
N LEU A 619 -16.37 23.97 0.36
CA LEU A 619 -15.45 24.43 1.41
C LEU A 619 -14.82 25.79 1.09
N LEU A 620 -14.51 26.05 -0.19
CA LEU A 620 -13.91 27.31 -0.62
C LEU A 620 -14.88 28.48 -0.61
N THR A 621 -16.18 28.24 -0.79
CA THR A 621 -17.23 29.28 -0.87
C THR A 621 -18.12 29.34 0.38
N GLY A 622 -17.91 28.41 1.34
CA GLY A 622 -18.68 28.39 2.58
C GLY A 622 -20.06 27.71 2.51
N HIS A 623 -20.49 27.24 1.33
CA HIS A 623 -21.78 26.52 1.13
C HIS A 623 -21.65 25.06 1.59
N THR A 624 -21.42 24.84 2.88
CA THR A 624 -21.10 23.54 3.45
C THR A 624 -22.33 22.72 3.88
N GLU A 625 -23.54 23.20 3.67
CA GLU A 625 -24.77 22.46 3.95
C GLU A 625 -24.80 21.16 3.16
N LEU A 626 -25.34 20.13 3.79
CA LEU A 626 -25.60 18.85 3.14
C LEU A 626 -26.81 18.98 2.23
N VAL A 627 -26.62 18.67 0.94
CA VAL A 627 -27.71 18.50 -0.02
C VAL A 627 -27.90 17.02 -0.24
N GLY A 628 -29.11 16.51 -0.03
CA GLY A 628 -29.39 15.07 -0.04
C GLY A 628 -28.83 14.34 1.19
N PHE A 629 -28.36 13.13 0.98
CA PHE A 629 -27.81 12.27 2.05
C PHE A 629 -26.34 11.90 1.80
N VAL A 630 -25.88 11.92 0.54
CA VAL A 630 -24.54 11.50 0.13
C VAL A 630 -23.63 12.71 -0.10
N PRO A 631 -22.59 12.92 0.69
CA PRO A 631 -21.68 14.08 0.52
C PRO A 631 -20.78 13.99 -0.71
N VAL A 632 -20.40 12.78 -1.15
CA VAL A 632 -19.50 12.51 -2.27
C VAL A 632 -20.00 11.29 -3.04
N TYR A 633 -20.22 11.46 -4.34
CA TYR A 633 -20.89 10.47 -5.20
C TYR A 633 -19.93 9.58 -6.01
N PHE A 634 -18.64 9.69 -5.81
CA PHE A 634 -17.71 8.91 -6.61
C PHE A 634 -17.89 7.41 -6.40
N PHE A 635 -17.70 6.61 -7.44
CA PHE A 635 -18.05 5.18 -7.46
C PHE A 635 -17.29 4.32 -6.45
N ASP A 636 -16.12 4.78 -5.98
CA ASP A 636 -15.32 4.06 -4.96
C ASP A 636 -15.79 4.34 -3.52
N VAL A 637 -16.49 5.46 -3.31
CA VAL A 637 -16.84 5.95 -1.97
C VAL A 637 -18.34 6.07 -1.74
N CYS A 638 -19.17 5.78 -2.75
CA CYS A 638 -20.63 5.76 -2.65
C CYS A 638 -21.17 4.44 -3.21
N ALA A 639 -21.88 3.66 -2.40
CA ALA A 639 -22.49 2.42 -2.83
C ALA A 639 -23.66 2.70 -3.81
N ASP A 640 -23.85 1.81 -4.79
CA ASP A 640 -24.84 1.95 -5.87
C ASP A 640 -26.26 2.20 -5.35
N SER A 641 -26.69 1.50 -4.30
CA SER A 641 -28.02 1.66 -3.71
C SER A 641 -28.25 3.06 -3.14
N TYR A 642 -27.22 3.66 -2.55
CA TYR A 642 -27.30 5.02 -2.01
C TYR A 642 -27.29 6.05 -3.12
N ALA A 643 -26.45 5.88 -4.16
CA ALA A 643 -26.45 6.76 -5.32
C ALA A 643 -27.79 6.73 -6.07
N THR A 644 -28.40 5.56 -6.22
CA THR A 644 -29.74 5.42 -6.83
C THR A 644 -30.83 6.06 -5.97
N ALA A 645 -30.78 5.85 -4.63
CA ALA A 645 -31.75 6.42 -3.70
C ALA A 645 -31.66 7.95 -3.61
N GLU A 646 -30.46 8.51 -3.81
CA GLU A 646 -30.20 9.94 -3.76
C GLU A 646 -31.00 10.75 -4.78
N VAL A 647 -31.30 10.15 -5.94
CA VAL A 647 -32.13 10.78 -6.96
C VAL A 647 -33.47 11.27 -6.41
N ALA A 648 -34.09 10.47 -5.51
CA ALA A 648 -35.37 10.85 -4.90
C ALA A 648 -35.25 12.07 -3.95
N LEU A 649 -34.13 12.19 -3.26
CA LEU A 649 -33.87 13.30 -2.34
C LEU A 649 -33.58 14.59 -3.10
N LEU A 650 -32.75 14.49 -4.15
CA LEU A 650 -32.43 15.63 -5.02
C LEU A 650 -33.63 16.12 -5.82
N ASP A 651 -34.54 15.21 -6.22
CA ASP A 651 -35.74 15.55 -6.96
C ASP A 651 -36.81 16.21 -6.06
N ALA A 652 -36.82 15.83 -4.79
CA ALA A 652 -37.74 16.42 -3.78
C ALA A 652 -37.34 17.84 -3.38
N ASP A 653 -36.05 18.18 -3.47
CA ASP A 653 -35.51 19.49 -3.11
C ASP A 653 -34.33 19.81 -4.04
N LEU A 654 -34.64 20.46 -5.17
CA LEU A 654 -33.67 20.78 -6.20
C LEU A 654 -32.63 21.77 -5.69
N PRO A 655 -31.32 21.48 -5.79
CA PRO A 655 -30.29 22.42 -5.36
C PRO A 655 -30.29 23.69 -6.19
N ASP A 656 -30.06 24.84 -5.54
CA ASP A 656 -30.03 26.14 -6.21
C ASP A 656 -28.92 26.25 -7.25
N MET A 657 -27.78 25.58 -6.99
CA MET A 657 -26.67 25.50 -7.95
C MET A 657 -26.06 24.10 -7.99
N ILE A 658 -25.72 23.66 -9.20
CA ILE A 658 -25.07 22.39 -9.48
C ILE A 658 -23.71 22.63 -10.12
N ILE A 659 -22.64 22.05 -9.54
CA ILE A 659 -21.35 21.90 -10.21
C ILE A 659 -21.27 20.49 -10.76
N TRP A 660 -21.35 20.38 -12.05
CA TRP A 660 -21.25 19.10 -12.75
C TRP A 660 -19.84 18.92 -13.31
N CYS A 661 -19.11 17.92 -12.81
CA CYS A 661 -17.81 17.55 -13.36
C CYS A 661 -18.00 16.48 -14.42
N ASP A 662 -17.67 16.78 -15.67
CA ASP A 662 -17.69 15.79 -16.75
C ASP A 662 -16.39 14.99 -16.76
N LEU A 663 -16.49 13.72 -16.36
CA LEU A 663 -15.38 12.77 -16.40
C LEU A 663 -15.21 12.08 -17.75
N GLY A 664 -16.12 12.35 -18.69
CA GLY A 664 -16.20 11.61 -19.95
C GLY A 664 -16.77 10.19 -19.81
N VAL A 665 -17.31 9.69 -20.88
CA VAL A 665 -17.96 8.35 -20.93
C VAL A 665 -16.95 7.23 -20.64
N ASP A 666 -15.71 7.39 -21.10
CA ASP A 666 -14.67 6.38 -20.97
C ASP A 666 -14.26 6.15 -19.52
N CYS A 667 -14.26 7.18 -18.67
CA CYS A 667 -13.95 7.03 -17.24
C CYS A 667 -14.95 6.08 -16.55
N TRP A 668 -16.25 6.30 -16.77
CA TRP A 668 -17.32 5.48 -16.20
C TRP A 668 -17.30 4.06 -16.75
N ASN A 669 -17.16 3.89 -18.06
CA ASN A 669 -17.09 2.58 -18.72
C ASN A 669 -15.85 1.80 -18.25
N THR A 670 -14.73 2.46 -18.11
CA THR A 670 -13.50 1.83 -17.61
C THR A 670 -13.69 1.29 -16.19
N HIS A 671 -14.30 2.08 -15.29
CA HIS A 671 -14.60 1.62 -13.94
C HIS A 671 -15.57 0.44 -13.93
N GLU A 672 -16.67 0.52 -14.71
CA GLU A 672 -17.67 -0.54 -14.81
C GLU A 672 -17.05 -1.85 -15.34
N ASN A 673 -16.18 -1.76 -16.34
CA ASN A 673 -15.49 -2.92 -16.90
C ASN A 673 -14.47 -3.52 -15.93
N LEU A 674 -13.65 -2.69 -15.27
CA LEU A 674 -12.59 -3.16 -14.37
C LEU A 674 -13.12 -3.76 -13.06
N PHE A 675 -14.17 -3.15 -12.48
CA PHE A 675 -14.60 -3.49 -11.12
C PHE A 675 -15.99 -4.13 -11.04
N ARG A 676 -16.77 -4.10 -12.14
CA ARG A 676 -18.17 -4.53 -12.18
C ARG A 676 -18.47 -5.55 -13.26
N GLU A 677 -17.46 -6.07 -13.95
CA GLU A 677 -17.64 -7.00 -15.08
C GLU A 677 -18.62 -6.44 -16.15
N GLY A 678 -18.57 -5.13 -16.38
CA GLY A 678 -19.47 -4.40 -17.26
C GLY A 678 -20.84 -4.05 -16.63
N GLY A 679 -21.03 -4.33 -15.33
CA GLY A 679 -22.23 -3.96 -14.60
C GLY A 679 -22.29 -2.45 -14.32
N ARG A 680 -23.49 -1.88 -14.47
CA ARG A 680 -23.74 -0.45 -14.31
C ARG A 680 -23.64 0.00 -12.86
N VAL A 681 -23.01 1.16 -12.60
CA VAL A 681 -22.98 1.80 -11.28
C VAL A 681 -24.24 2.62 -10.99
N GLY A 682 -24.61 2.75 -9.71
CA GLY A 682 -25.80 3.50 -9.28
C GLY A 682 -25.72 4.99 -9.62
N GLN A 683 -24.54 5.57 -9.71
CA GLN A 683 -24.33 6.97 -10.12
C GLN A 683 -24.85 7.29 -11.52
N ARG A 684 -25.03 6.28 -12.37
CA ARG A 684 -25.68 6.45 -13.68
C ARG A 684 -27.15 6.88 -13.58
N ASP A 685 -27.81 6.59 -12.46
CA ASP A 685 -29.18 7.04 -12.22
C ASP A 685 -29.21 8.53 -11.93
N ILE A 686 -28.24 9.05 -11.17
CA ILE A 686 -28.04 10.48 -10.95
C ILE A 686 -27.72 11.18 -12.29
N GLN A 687 -26.84 10.59 -13.13
CA GLN A 687 -26.53 11.14 -14.44
C GLN A 687 -27.76 11.24 -15.33
N ARG A 688 -28.60 10.20 -15.37
CA ARG A 688 -29.84 10.19 -16.15
C ARG A 688 -30.81 11.24 -15.64
N TRP A 689 -31.07 11.26 -14.34
CA TRP A 689 -31.92 12.25 -13.70
C TRP A 689 -31.50 13.67 -14.10
N PHE A 690 -30.22 13.98 -13.89
CA PHE A 690 -29.73 15.33 -14.21
C PHE A 690 -29.88 15.70 -15.72
N VAL A 691 -29.54 14.78 -16.62
CA VAL A 691 -29.68 15.00 -18.07
C VAL A 691 -31.15 15.28 -18.44
N ASP A 692 -32.09 14.59 -17.80
CA ASP A 692 -33.52 14.72 -18.09
C ASP A 692 -34.10 16.05 -17.58
N ILE A 693 -33.59 16.60 -16.46
CA ILE A 693 -34.15 17.82 -15.84
C ILE A 693 -33.37 19.10 -16.14
N LYS A 694 -32.08 19.01 -16.53
CA LYS A 694 -31.18 20.17 -16.62
C LYS A 694 -31.65 21.26 -17.57
N ASP A 695 -32.21 20.91 -18.73
CA ASP A 695 -32.65 21.90 -19.75
C ASP A 695 -34.00 22.52 -19.36
N GLU A 696 -34.80 21.84 -18.56
CA GLU A 696 -36.11 22.34 -18.10
C GLU A 696 -35.95 23.27 -16.89
N HIS A 697 -35.18 22.84 -15.87
CA HIS A 697 -35.11 23.49 -14.57
C HIS A 697 -33.87 24.34 -14.36
N TYR A 698 -32.79 24.09 -15.08
CA TYR A 698 -31.51 24.78 -14.89
C TYR A 698 -31.09 25.59 -16.10
N GLU A 699 -30.29 26.61 -15.85
CA GLU A 699 -29.55 27.35 -16.88
C GLU A 699 -28.05 27.20 -16.67
N LEU A 700 -27.27 27.01 -17.74
CA LEU A 700 -25.84 26.97 -17.72
C LEU A 700 -25.29 28.40 -17.56
N VAL A 701 -24.76 28.75 -16.40
CA VAL A 701 -24.22 30.08 -16.10
C VAL A 701 -22.73 30.20 -16.36
N GLY A 702 -22.02 29.08 -16.53
CA GLY A 702 -20.60 29.08 -16.87
C GLY A 702 -20.01 27.71 -17.01
N GLN A 703 -18.79 27.67 -17.58
CA GLN A 703 -17.95 26.47 -17.68
C GLN A 703 -16.50 26.85 -17.43
N VAL A 704 -15.82 26.03 -16.64
CA VAL A 704 -14.37 26.14 -16.40
C VAL A 704 -13.78 24.75 -16.56
N GLU A 705 -12.93 24.55 -17.56
CA GLU A 705 -12.40 23.25 -17.94
C GLU A 705 -13.54 22.21 -18.14
N ASN A 706 -13.53 21.11 -17.39
CA ASN A 706 -14.56 20.07 -17.38
C ASN A 706 -15.64 20.27 -16.29
N LEU A 707 -15.69 21.44 -15.66
CA LEU A 707 -16.70 21.81 -14.67
C LEU A 707 -17.77 22.69 -15.33
N PHE A 708 -19.02 22.25 -15.25
CA PHE A 708 -20.19 22.97 -15.74
C PHE A 708 -21.00 23.47 -14.56
N PHE A 709 -21.37 24.77 -14.57
CA PHE A 709 -22.07 25.46 -13.49
C PHE A 709 -23.48 25.74 -13.92
N TYR A 710 -24.44 25.10 -13.26
CA TYR A 710 -25.86 25.24 -13.58
C TYR A 710 -26.57 25.91 -12.41
N ARG A 711 -27.35 26.95 -12.70
CA ARG A 711 -28.19 27.70 -11.75
C ARG A 711 -29.67 27.29 -11.93
N LEU A 712 -30.38 27.06 -10.84
CA LEU A 712 -31.82 26.81 -10.85
C LEU A 712 -32.53 28.04 -11.43
N LYS A 713 -33.44 27.84 -12.39
CA LYS A 713 -34.20 28.91 -13.03
C LYS A 713 -35.21 29.53 -12.08
N ASP A 714 -35.35 30.84 -12.10
CA ASP A 714 -36.35 31.58 -11.31
C ASP A 714 -37.76 31.04 -11.54
N GLY A 715 -38.50 30.79 -10.46
CA GLY A 715 -39.87 30.30 -10.53
C GLY A 715 -40.00 28.79 -10.74
N THR A 716 -38.88 28.03 -10.71
CA THR A 716 -38.94 26.58 -10.66
C THR A 716 -39.43 26.14 -9.28
N ASP A 717 -40.36 25.19 -9.24
CA ASP A 717 -40.77 24.59 -7.99
C ASP A 717 -39.62 23.66 -7.49
N PRO A 718 -38.99 23.97 -6.37
CA PRO A 718 -37.93 23.13 -5.85
C PRO A 718 -38.40 21.72 -5.49
N ALA A 719 -39.69 21.52 -5.22
CA ALA A 719 -40.29 20.21 -4.97
C ALA A 719 -40.74 19.52 -6.26
N TYR A 720 -39.91 19.56 -7.29
CA TYR A 720 -40.18 18.82 -8.54
C TYR A 720 -40.14 17.33 -8.34
N THR A 721 -41.11 16.59 -8.82
CA THR A 721 -41.22 15.13 -8.63
C THR A 721 -40.97 14.37 -9.90
N TYR A 722 -39.74 14.17 -10.26
CA TYR A 722 -39.27 13.29 -11.35
C TYR A 722 -39.85 11.86 -11.22
N PHE A 723 -40.03 11.40 -9.98
CA PHE A 723 -40.59 10.09 -9.64
C PHE A 723 -42.09 9.95 -9.91
N GLN A 724 -42.84 11.02 -10.18
CA GLN A 724 -44.22 10.89 -10.59
C GLN A 724 -44.38 10.37 -12.02
N ASP A 725 -43.27 10.33 -12.80
CA ASP A 725 -43.25 9.68 -14.10
C ASP A 725 -42.65 8.26 -13.99
N PRO A 726 -43.49 7.22 -13.90
CA PRO A 726 -43.01 5.85 -13.70
C PRO A 726 -42.22 5.30 -14.89
N THR A 727 -42.14 6.03 -16.00
CA THR A 727 -41.37 5.64 -17.18
C THR A 727 -39.89 6.04 -17.06
N ARG A 728 -39.55 6.97 -16.16
CA ARG A 728 -38.22 7.57 -16.05
C ARG A 728 -37.31 6.87 -15.06
N VAL A 729 -37.83 6.36 -13.94
CA VAL A 729 -37.00 5.68 -12.92
C VAL A 729 -37.70 4.45 -12.36
N ASN A 730 -37.03 3.33 -12.40
CA ASN A 730 -37.46 2.14 -11.69
C ASN A 730 -36.70 2.10 -10.33
N VAL A 731 -37.08 2.98 -9.41
CA VAL A 731 -36.45 3.06 -8.07
C VAL A 731 -37.10 2.03 -7.17
N THR A 732 -36.38 0.98 -6.88
CA THR A 732 -36.65 0.12 -5.71
C THR A 732 -36.55 0.95 -4.44
N ALA A 733 -37.50 0.80 -3.54
CA ALA A 733 -37.71 1.60 -2.34
C ALA A 733 -36.42 2.15 -1.68
N LEU A 734 -36.45 3.45 -1.32
CA LEU A 734 -35.46 4.09 -0.47
C LEU A 734 -35.11 3.21 0.74
N PRO A 735 -33.83 3.06 1.08
CA PRO A 735 -33.45 2.48 2.36
C PRO A 735 -34.17 3.19 3.52
N GLU A 736 -34.61 2.45 4.55
CA GLU A 736 -35.42 3.02 5.66
C GLU A 736 -34.72 4.18 6.38
N ASN A 737 -33.41 4.22 6.37
CA ASN A 737 -32.57 5.26 6.96
C ASN A 737 -32.43 6.52 6.08
N CYS A 738 -32.98 6.53 4.87
CA CYS A 738 -33.09 7.71 4.00
C CYS A 738 -34.48 8.35 4.00
N LYS A 739 -35.41 7.83 4.86
CA LYS A 739 -36.72 8.44 5.13
C LYS A 739 -36.58 9.38 6.33
#